data_92b4aa192f5d2dd5ed5933fd8cb78859
#
_entry.id   92b4aa192f5d2dd5ed5933fd8cb78859
#
_cell.length_a   1.000
_cell.length_b   1.000
_cell.length_c   1.000
_cell.angle_alpha   90.00
_cell.angle_beta   90.00
_cell.angle_gamma   90.00
#
_symmetry.space_group_name_H-M   'P 1'
#
loop_
_entity.id
_entity.type
_entity.pdbx_description
1 polymer ?
#
loop_
_entity_poly.entity_id
_entity_poly.type
_entity_poly.pdbx_seq_one_letter_code
_entity_poly.pdbx_strand_id
1 'polypeptide(L)'
;MSIRASTTTFLIITSVYLVSGYKTLRFDHHVTPSCSEDDEICEFNWTINHTSTMLLFHGNDTEVGRVFPLVYANETIYKRIDCEEYEEATLEAITDTITADGQYKILYTVNGQFPGPSIVVYQGQEVVVNVKNDLVNEGVTIHWHGIYQRGTPWMDGVDMVSQCPISPGQSFTYRFFAEPVGTHWYHSHHGVQRTDGLAGALIVLPRTSKQTIQETESVEEDFLVLAQDWYSFPSVEVLLMFTWNIRRYLYGVNDPRCFVSSEIRKSDDGFTGFMLFDSGVINGRGHKYPNFGDRPKLPKLPYETFVVKSNKTYRFRIINTGNAFTLFYSVDQHKLELISLDGHDVRGRKVDFIGTTPGERVDFLLRTTETPGNYWFRVEANGAGQVKGILQYDTVPASTPNSVRRKCSGNDGCTSINCMLSVFPPDYNLTCIPLHKLSLDTRKEKRPVPKYTDDGKFVEIMLSNRYKSQTTTAVINGKSFVKPTSPLQTYPDLDSVIESCNKTDLRCEENICFCTQIIKVDIGTNVQFVLVAPGPDVSVPIFGLQHPIHTHGHDFHVLKVAYSHFNLSSGESLGINEDIECESEVRCDYPKWKNDSWGGDNIPGLNLVDPPIKDTVLLPRHGYTVIRMKADNPGFWFFHCHIEIHQITGMALILQVGDVDQMPPTPKNFPTCGNFNFPKEEFKDMTKKSKTSSKAKEVTSASLNSDSLGLVEAQPHGSGCVMIVKDDTKTAYVIVICALLTTVVAFGLCLLWHTIEKKRLMQKYGDDFGVKFHRLGSDTDNLVASAGDKSIGQSATYMTFRKI
;
A
#
# COMPACT_ATOMS: atom_id res chain seq x y z
N MET A 1 35.60 0.12 67.76
CA MET A 1 35.42 1.27 66.86
C MET A 1 35.36 0.71 65.44
N SER A 2 34.19 0.66 64.89
CA SER A 2 33.88 0.06 63.62
C SER A 2 33.80 1.17 62.60
N ILE A 3 34.59 1.08 61.53
CA ILE A 3 34.54 1.99 60.39
C ILE A 3 33.71 1.28 59.30
N ARG A 4 32.56 1.85 59.03
CA ARG A 4 31.74 1.42 57.84
C ARG A 4 32.29 2.07 56.57
N ALA A 5 32.71 1.27 55.62
CA ALA A 5 33.00 1.71 54.26
C ALA A 5 31.68 1.75 53.46
N SER A 6 31.36 2.92 52.94
CA SER A 6 30.23 3.13 52.04
C SER A 6 30.71 2.88 50.58
N THR A 7 30.24 1.83 49.97
CA THR A 7 30.48 1.53 48.57
C THR A 7 29.43 2.28 47.74
N THR A 8 29.85 3.33 47.05
CA THR A 8 29.05 4.04 46.06
C THR A 8 29.22 3.33 44.71
N THR A 9 28.20 2.59 44.32
CA THR A 9 28.17 1.93 42.99
C THR A 9 27.82 2.96 41.94
N PHE A 10 28.76 3.33 41.08
CA PHE A 10 28.53 4.09 39.87
C PHE A 10 27.89 3.17 38.85
N LEU A 11 26.59 3.40 38.53
CA LEU A 11 25.95 2.82 37.35
C LEU A 11 26.45 3.60 36.13
N ILE A 12 27.34 2.98 35.36
CA ILE A 12 27.65 3.41 34.00
C ILE A 12 26.50 2.90 33.13
N ILE A 13 25.57 3.77 32.74
CA ILE A 13 24.58 3.48 31.71
C ILE A 13 25.32 3.57 30.37
N THR A 14 25.89 2.48 29.93
CA THR A 14 26.22 2.28 28.54
C THR A 14 24.90 2.09 27.82
N SER A 15 24.53 3.05 26.98
CA SER A 15 23.46 2.90 25.99
C SER A 15 23.89 1.85 24.98
N VAL A 16 23.74 0.59 25.33
CA VAL A 16 23.74 -0.49 24.36
C VAL A 16 22.43 -0.30 23.61
N TYR A 17 22.50 0.11 22.35
CA TYR A 17 21.41 -0.09 21.43
C TYR A 17 21.17 -1.59 21.34
N LEU A 18 20.24 -2.07 22.17
CA LEU A 18 19.64 -3.38 22.00
C LEU A 18 18.89 -3.30 20.67
N VAL A 19 19.51 -3.77 19.60
CA VAL A 19 18.78 -4.29 18.47
C VAL A 19 18.00 -5.46 19.07
N SER A 20 16.76 -5.22 19.50
CA SER A 20 15.85 -6.28 19.92
C SER A 20 15.75 -7.22 18.74
N GLY A 21 16.14 -8.46 18.92
CA GLY A 21 16.03 -9.51 17.91
C GLY A 21 14.55 -9.58 17.49
N TYR A 22 14.25 -9.08 16.30
CA TYR A 22 12.90 -9.12 15.77
C TYR A 22 12.56 -10.58 15.47
N LYS A 23 11.77 -11.19 16.35
CA LYS A 23 11.05 -12.40 16.00
C LYS A 23 9.94 -11.97 15.03
N THR A 24 9.96 -12.48 13.79
CA THR A 24 8.84 -12.29 12.88
C THR A 24 7.62 -12.96 13.50
N LEU A 25 6.58 -12.17 13.79
CA LEU A 25 5.34 -12.69 14.33
C LEU A 25 4.45 -13.11 13.15
N ARG A 26 3.93 -14.33 13.23
CA ARG A 26 2.92 -14.81 12.28
C ARG A 26 1.64 -14.00 12.46
N PHE A 27 0.98 -13.62 11.36
CA PHE A 27 -0.35 -13.04 11.39
C PHE A 27 -1.36 -14.06 11.94
N ASP A 28 -2.12 -13.64 12.93
CA ASP A 28 -3.24 -14.41 13.45
C ASP A 28 -4.53 -14.00 12.74
N HIS A 29 -5.16 -14.93 12.06
CA HIS A 29 -6.40 -14.71 11.34
C HIS A 29 -7.67 -14.83 12.19
N HIS A 30 -7.54 -15.13 13.48
CA HIS A 30 -8.67 -15.18 14.41
C HIS A 30 -9.02 -13.78 14.92
N VAL A 31 -10.31 -13.49 15.05
CA VAL A 31 -10.78 -12.23 15.62
C VAL A 31 -10.81 -12.34 17.13
N THR A 32 -9.71 -11.97 17.77
CA THR A 32 -9.59 -11.98 19.24
C THR A 32 -9.53 -10.54 19.75
N PRO A 33 -10.40 -10.12 20.68
CA PRO A 33 -10.37 -8.78 21.26
C PRO A 33 -8.99 -8.42 21.81
N SER A 34 -8.49 -7.24 21.45
CA SER A 34 -7.19 -6.72 21.94
C SER A 34 -7.27 -6.23 23.37
N CYS A 35 -8.45 -5.78 23.79
CA CYS A 35 -8.73 -5.25 25.14
C CYS A 35 -10.06 -5.83 25.65
N SER A 36 -10.30 -5.73 26.98
CA SER A 36 -11.59 -6.11 27.55
C SER A 36 -12.72 -5.18 27.07
N GLU A 37 -13.95 -5.68 27.00
CA GLU A 37 -15.13 -4.84 26.70
C GLU A 37 -15.33 -3.72 27.73
N ASP A 38 -14.90 -3.94 28.97
CA ASP A 38 -15.04 -2.99 30.07
C ASP A 38 -13.94 -1.90 30.07
N ASP A 39 -12.86 -2.08 29.31
CA ASP A 39 -11.81 -1.08 29.20
C ASP A 39 -12.33 0.16 28.46
N GLU A 40 -12.07 1.35 29.00
CA GLU A 40 -12.40 2.60 28.34
C GLU A 40 -11.38 2.95 27.25
N ILE A 41 -10.11 2.58 27.47
CA ILE A 41 -8.96 2.90 26.60
C ILE A 41 -8.28 1.60 26.20
N CYS A 42 -7.99 1.47 24.90
CA CYS A 42 -7.19 0.40 24.34
C CYS A 42 -5.92 0.97 23.71
N GLU A 43 -4.75 0.63 24.28
CA GLU A 43 -3.48 1.25 23.91
C GLU A 43 -2.55 0.26 23.20
N PHE A 44 -1.92 0.73 22.11
CA PHE A 44 -1.00 -0.01 21.28
C PHE A 44 0.32 0.73 21.11
N ASN A 45 1.43 -0.01 21.14
CA ASN A 45 2.76 0.52 20.88
C ASN A 45 3.34 -0.12 19.62
N TRP A 46 3.56 0.68 18.60
CA TRP A 46 4.00 0.25 17.29
C TRP A 46 5.35 0.82 16.92
N THR A 47 6.20 -0.03 16.36
CA THR A 47 7.42 0.38 15.68
C THR A 47 7.29 0.01 14.21
N ILE A 48 7.41 1.00 13.34
CA ILE A 48 7.41 0.80 11.90
C ILE A 48 8.84 0.64 11.43
N ASN A 49 9.15 -0.47 10.79
CA ASN A 49 10.49 -0.76 10.32
C ASN A 49 10.49 -1.54 9.00
N HIS A 50 11.64 -1.56 8.35
CA HIS A 50 11.85 -2.43 7.20
C HIS A 50 12.20 -3.84 7.65
N THR A 51 11.71 -4.81 6.90
CA THR A 51 12.21 -6.19 6.93
C THR A 51 12.29 -6.72 5.49
N SER A 52 12.62 -7.98 5.33
CA SER A 52 12.56 -8.63 4.03
C SER A 52 11.82 -9.94 4.11
N THR A 53 11.12 -10.27 3.03
CA THR A 53 10.62 -11.62 2.82
C THR A 53 11.76 -12.62 2.72
N MET A 54 11.50 -13.89 2.98
CA MET A 54 12.46 -14.99 2.87
C MET A 54 13.69 -14.83 3.78
N LEU A 55 13.55 -14.17 4.93
CA LEU A 55 14.56 -14.07 5.98
C LEU A 55 14.09 -14.78 7.25
N LEU A 56 14.83 -15.81 7.64
CA LEU A 56 14.64 -16.51 8.91
C LEU A 56 15.46 -15.84 10.00
N PHE A 57 14.82 -15.33 11.02
CA PHE A 57 15.47 -14.80 12.22
C PHE A 57 15.63 -15.94 13.23
N HIS A 58 16.87 -16.23 13.61
CA HIS A 58 17.18 -17.26 14.60
C HIS A 58 17.86 -16.61 15.79
N GLY A 59 17.26 -16.70 16.97
CA GLY A 59 17.85 -16.24 18.22
C GLY A 59 16.92 -16.45 19.40
N ASN A 60 17.46 -16.99 20.47
CA ASN A 60 16.94 -16.78 21.82
C ASN A 60 17.37 -15.37 22.25
N ASP A 61 16.60 -14.74 23.14
CA ASP A 61 16.73 -13.34 23.60
C ASP A 61 18.11 -12.88 24.13
N THR A 62 19.14 -13.72 24.05
CA THR A 62 20.48 -13.47 24.59
C THR A 62 21.60 -13.44 23.54
N GLU A 63 21.37 -13.87 22.30
CA GLU A 63 22.36 -13.76 21.23
C GLU A 63 21.85 -12.74 20.19
N VAL A 64 22.77 -11.88 19.72
CA VAL A 64 22.51 -11.00 18.57
C VAL A 64 22.02 -11.89 17.43
N GLY A 65 20.73 -11.78 17.10
CA GLY A 65 20.04 -12.70 16.22
C GLY A 65 20.76 -12.87 14.89
N ARG A 66 21.10 -14.09 14.54
CA ARG A 66 21.57 -14.41 13.20
C ARG A 66 20.40 -14.42 12.24
N VAL A 67 20.55 -13.81 11.07
CA VAL A 67 19.57 -13.79 10.00
C VAL A 67 20.04 -14.69 8.89
N PHE A 68 19.21 -15.64 8.50
CA PHE A 68 19.50 -16.60 7.45
C PHE A 68 18.58 -16.38 6.26
N PRO A 69 19.12 -16.07 5.07
CA PRO A 69 18.31 -16.07 3.85
C PRO A 69 17.74 -17.45 3.56
N LEU A 70 16.45 -17.52 3.25
CA LEU A 70 15.82 -18.70 2.66
C LEU A 70 15.95 -18.61 1.15
N VAL A 71 16.57 -19.64 0.56
CA VAL A 71 16.72 -19.78 -0.89
C VAL A 71 16.08 -21.07 -1.34
N TYR A 72 15.76 -21.21 -2.61
CA TYR A 72 15.15 -22.45 -3.11
C TYR A 72 15.85 -22.98 -4.35
N ALA A 73 15.89 -24.31 -4.43
CA ALA A 73 16.33 -25.04 -5.61
C ALA A 73 15.37 -26.21 -5.84
N ASN A 74 14.83 -26.36 -7.05
CA ASN A 74 13.96 -27.48 -7.45
C ASN A 74 12.81 -27.78 -6.45
N GLU A 75 12.01 -26.78 -6.07
CA GLU A 75 10.88 -26.87 -5.13
C GLU A 75 11.26 -27.00 -3.64
N THR A 76 12.52 -27.24 -3.28
CA THR A 76 12.98 -27.33 -1.89
C THR A 76 13.52 -25.99 -1.43
N ILE A 77 13.19 -25.63 -0.19
CA ILE A 77 13.66 -24.41 0.46
C ILE A 77 14.82 -24.75 1.39
N TYR A 78 15.89 -23.99 1.26
CA TYR A 78 17.11 -24.12 2.05
C TYR A 78 17.36 -22.86 2.86
N LYS A 79 17.84 -23.04 4.09
CA LYS A 79 18.45 -22.00 4.90
C LYS A 79 19.91 -21.87 4.47
N ARG A 80 20.33 -20.69 4.02
CA ARG A 80 21.72 -20.41 3.68
C ARG A 80 22.50 -20.06 4.94
N ILE A 81 23.42 -20.91 5.35
CA ILE A 81 24.23 -20.75 6.55
C ILE A 81 25.47 -19.90 6.24
N ASP A 82 26.14 -20.17 5.11
CA ASP A 82 27.31 -19.45 4.62
C ASP A 82 27.28 -19.36 3.08
N CYS A 83 28.30 -18.78 2.46
CA CYS A 83 28.38 -18.59 1.00
C CYS A 83 28.25 -19.91 0.22
N GLU A 84 28.66 -21.03 0.79
CA GLU A 84 28.68 -22.35 0.15
C GLU A 84 27.91 -23.41 0.97
N GLU A 85 27.42 -23.09 2.16
CA GLU A 85 26.74 -24.02 3.05
C GLU A 85 25.23 -23.77 3.11
N TYR A 86 24.46 -24.82 2.84
CA TYR A 86 22.99 -24.79 2.80
C TYR A 86 22.45 -25.98 3.60
N GLU A 87 21.42 -25.71 4.39
CA GLU A 87 20.65 -26.70 5.14
C GLU A 87 19.20 -26.66 4.69
N GLU A 88 18.57 -27.82 4.50
CA GLU A 88 17.13 -27.86 4.17
C GLU A 88 16.33 -27.20 5.29
N ALA A 89 15.49 -26.25 4.94
CA ALA A 89 14.67 -25.51 5.92
C ALA A 89 13.52 -26.40 6.41
N THR A 90 13.34 -26.44 7.73
CA THR A 90 12.17 -27.14 8.32
C THR A 90 10.87 -26.43 7.99
N LEU A 91 9.75 -27.15 7.98
CA LEU A 91 8.43 -26.55 7.77
C LEU A 91 8.12 -25.49 8.83
N GLU A 92 8.55 -25.69 10.08
CA GLU A 92 8.42 -24.72 11.16
C GLU A 92 9.19 -23.43 10.83
N ALA A 93 10.46 -23.52 10.43
CA ALA A 93 11.27 -22.37 10.03
C ALA A 93 10.65 -21.60 8.86
N ILE A 94 10.10 -22.29 7.86
CA ILE A 94 9.42 -21.67 6.74
C ILE A 94 8.11 -21.00 7.20
N THR A 95 7.39 -21.64 8.13
CA THR A 95 6.11 -21.11 8.65
C THR A 95 6.30 -19.86 9.50
N ASP A 96 7.41 -19.78 10.22
CA ASP A 96 7.79 -18.63 11.07
C ASP A 96 8.45 -17.48 10.28
N THR A 97 8.60 -17.66 8.97
CA THR A 97 9.19 -16.65 8.09
C THR A 97 8.09 -15.92 7.30
N ILE A 98 8.26 -14.63 7.07
CA ILE A 98 7.43 -13.89 6.10
C ILE A 98 7.84 -14.33 4.70
N THR A 99 7.08 -15.24 4.12
CA THR A 99 7.40 -15.80 2.80
C THR A 99 6.82 -15.01 1.66
N ALA A 100 5.70 -14.31 1.85
CA ALA A 100 4.89 -13.69 0.81
C ALA A 100 4.75 -14.63 -0.41
N ASP A 101 5.24 -14.26 -1.59
CA ASP A 101 5.20 -15.07 -2.81
C ASP A 101 6.46 -15.94 -3.04
N GLY A 102 7.37 -15.98 -2.08
CA GLY A 102 8.64 -16.73 -2.16
C GLY A 102 9.77 -15.96 -2.84
N GLN A 103 9.56 -14.70 -3.22
CA GLN A 103 10.62 -13.85 -3.74
C GLN A 103 11.18 -12.97 -2.64
N TYR A 104 12.46 -12.64 -2.74
CA TYR A 104 13.12 -11.71 -1.84
C TYR A 104 12.65 -10.28 -2.15
N LYS A 105 12.06 -9.61 -1.17
CA LYS A 105 11.59 -8.23 -1.29
C LYS A 105 11.66 -7.53 0.06
N ILE A 106 12.12 -6.28 0.05
CA ILE A 106 12.02 -5.40 1.22
C ILE A 106 10.56 -4.96 1.38
N LEU A 107 10.06 -5.00 2.61
CA LEU A 107 8.72 -4.58 2.95
C LEU A 107 8.68 -3.79 4.26
N TYR A 108 7.56 -3.10 4.50
CA TYR A 108 7.30 -2.39 5.74
C TYR A 108 6.52 -3.27 6.70
N THR A 109 6.91 -3.27 7.96
CA THR A 109 6.25 -4.04 9.01
C THR A 109 5.86 -3.17 10.19
N VAL A 110 4.86 -3.62 10.91
CA VAL A 110 4.49 -3.11 12.24
C VAL A 110 4.95 -4.14 13.26
N ASN A 111 5.86 -3.77 14.14
CA ASN A 111 6.45 -4.67 15.14
C ASN A 111 7.04 -5.96 14.55
N GLY A 112 7.61 -5.88 13.34
CA GLY A 112 8.17 -7.05 12.64
C GLY A 112 7.13 -8.01 12.04
N GLN A 113 5.85 -7.63 12.00
CA GLN A 113 4.75 -8.46 11.51
C GLN A 113 4.23 -7.97 10.14
N PHE A 114 3.90 -8.91 9.25
CA PHE A 114 3.21 -8.70 7.97
C PHE A 114 2.17 -9.81 7.70
N PRO A 115 0.90 -9.46 7.40
CA PRO A 115 0.28 -8.15 7.62
C PRO A 115 0.49 -7.67 9.04
N GLY A 116 0.38 -6.35 9.28
CA GLY A 116 0.54 -5.77 10.62
C GLY A 116 -0.46 -6.32 11.64
N PRO A 117 -0.22 -6.14 12.96
CA PRO A 117 -1.07 -6.69 14.02
C PRO A 117 -2.51 -6.17 13.91
N SER A 118 -3.47 -7.05 14.13
CA SER A 118 -4.88 -6.69 14.14
C SER A 118 -5.23 -5.88 15.40
N ILE A 119 -5.98 -4.80 15.22
CA ILE A 119 -6.67 -4.09 16.29
C ILE A 119 -8.10 -4.61 16.35
N VAL A 120 -8.51 -5.20 17.47
CA VAL A 120 -9.87 -5.67 17.69
C VAL A 120 -10.40 -5.04 18.97
N VAL A 121 -11.32 -4.07 18.83
CA VAL A 121 -11.79 -3.21 19.91
C VAL A 121 -13.31 -3.15 19.94
N TYR A 122 -13.89 -2.63 21.00
CA TYR A 122 -15.34 -2.47 21.14
C TYR A 122 -15.77 -1.05 20.80
N GLN A 123 -16.96 -0.90 20.27
CA GLN A 123 -17.57 0.39 19.90
C GLN A 123 -17.48 1.40 21.07
N GLY A 124 -16.95 2.58 20.75
CA GLY A 124 -16.83 3.70 21.67
C GLY A 124 -15.63 3.60 22.63
N GLN A 125 -14.77 2.58 22.53
CA GLN A 125 -13.48 2.59 23.22
C GLN A 125 -12.59 3.67 22.60
N GLU A 126 -11.81 4.32 23.43
CA GLU A 126 -10.74 5.20 22.99
C GLU A 126 -9.55 4.33 22.54
N VAL A 127 -9.18 4.44 21.28
CA VAL A 127 -8.02 3.76 20.70
C VAL A 127 -6.83 4.70 20.74
N VAL A 128 -5.74 4.24 21.37
CA VAL A 128 -4.47 4.98 21.44
C VAL A 128 -3.40 4.16 20.76
N VAL A 129 -2.77 4.72 19.72
CA VAL A 129 -1.70 4.03 19.00
C VAL A 129 -0.46 4.91 18.97
N ASN A 130 0.55 4.50 19.74
CA ASN A 130 1.85 5.15 19.80
C ASN A 130 2.71 4.59 18.66
N VAL A 131 2.90 5.36 17.59
CA VAL A 131 3.67 4.95 16.42
C VAL A 131 5.07 5.56 16.48
N LYS A 132 6.10 4.72 16.56
CA LYS A 132 7.50 5.10 16.37
C LYS A 132 7.91 4.77 14.93
N ASN A 133 8.44 5.76 14.23
CA ASN A 133 9.04 5.55 12.91
C ASN A 133 10.52 5.16 13.07
N ASP A 134 10.84 3.90 12.79
CA ASP A 134 12.20 3.34 12.82
C ASP A 134 12.71 3.04 11.40
N LEU A 135 12.09 3.63 10.38
CA LEU A 135 12.57 3.60 9.00
C LEU A 135 13.84 4.41 8.87
N VAL A 136 14.71 4.04 7.92
CA VAL A 136 16.03 4.65 7.78
C VAL A 136 15.95 6.11 7.29
N ASN A 137 15.08 6.38 6.31
CA ASN A 137 15.09 7.67 5.60
C ASN A 137 13.71 8.12 5.11
N GLU A 138 12.63 7.45 5.49
CA GLU A 138 11.28 7.73 4.99
C GLU A 138 10.34 8.19 6.11
N GLY A 139 9.47 9.14 5.80
CA GLY A 139 8.34 9.48 6.65
C GLY A 139 7.28 8.38 6.65
N VAL A 140 6.38 8.40 7.61
CA VAL A 140 5.23 7.50 7.67
C VAL A 140 4.01 8.22 8.23
N THR A 141 2.83 7.85 7.73
CA THR A 141 1.54 8.19 8.36
C THR A 141 0.64 6.96 8.32
N ILE A 142 -0.28 6.86 9.26
CA ILE A 142 -1.23 5.74 9.33
C ILE A 142 -2.65 6.29 9.20
N HIS A 143 -3.35 5.89 8.15
CA HIS A 143 -4.77 6.14 7.97
C HIS A 143 -5.61 5.01 8.56
N TRP A 144 -6.71 5.37 9.19
CA TRP A 144 -7.66 4.48 9.87
C TRP A 144 -8.90 4.32 8.99
N HIS A 145 -8.77 3.52 7.95
CA HIS A 145 -9.76 3.37 6.89
C HIS A 145 -11.10 2.82 7.40
N GLY A 146 -12.15 3.61 7.23
CA GLY A 146 -13.50 3.31 7.70
C GLY A 146 -13.85 3.92 9.06
N ILE A 147 -12.89 4.53 9.76
CA ILE A 147 -13.13 5.24 11.03
C ILE A 147 -13.50 6.70 10.74
N TYR A 148 -14.57 7.17 11.36
CA TYR A 148 -15.11 8.51 11.07
C TYR A 148 -14.24 9.67 11.56
N GLN A 149 -13.36 9.47 12.52
CA GLN A 149 -12.54 10.52 13.12
C GLN A 149 -13.37 11.73 13.60
N ARG A 150 -14.60 11.47 14.09
CA ARG A 150 -15.48 12.53 14.60
C ARG A 150 -14.84 13.24 15.79
N GLY A 151 -14.69 14.57 15.66
CA GLY A 151 -14.02 15.38 16.66
C GLY A 151 -12.50 15.31 16.65
N THR A 152 -11.90 14.49 15.81
CA THR A 152 -10.45 14.28 15.71
C THR A 152 -9.93 14.23 14.26
N PRO A 153 -10.33 15.17 13.35
CA PRO A 153 -9.99 15.09 11.93
C PRO A 153 -8.47 15.11 11.66
N TRP A 154 -7.67 15.68 12.56
CA TRP A 154 -6.21 15.66 12.49
C TRP A 154 -5.59 14.28 12.76
N MET A 155 -6.35 13.30 13.24
CA MET A 155 -5.91 11.91 13.46
C MET A 155 -6.22 10.99 12.27
N ASP A 156 -6.75 11.53 11.17
CA ASP A 156 -7.11 10.77 9.97
C ASP A 156 -5.89 10.14 9.25
N GLY A 157 -4.70 10.66 9.46
CA GLY A 157 -3.45 10.04 9.02
C GLY A 157 -3.07 10.28 7.56
N VAL A 158 -3.63 11.28 6.89
CA VAL A 158 -3.25 11.65 5.52
C VAL A 158 -2.10 12.66 5.54
N ASP A 159 -0.97 12.30 4.92
CA ASP A 159 0.20 13.17 4.90
C ASP A 159 -0.08 14.48 4.17
N MET A 160 0.38 15.58 4.77
CA MET A 160 0.21 16.97 4.30
C MET A 160 -1.26 17.45 4.21
N VAL A 161 -2.24 16.61 4.50
CA VAL A 161 -3.66 17.01 4.57
C VAL A 161 -4.10 17.13 6.02
N SER A 162 -4.03 16.05 6.80
CA SER A 162 -4.42 16.04 8.21
C SER A 162 -3.23 16.14 9.17
N GLN A 163 -2.05 15.70 8.77
CA GLN A 163 -0.84 15.71 9.61
C GLN A 163 0.45 15.79 8.77
N CYS A 164 1.55 16.17 9.42
CA CYS A 164 2.90 15.97 8.89
C CYS A 164 3.29 14.49 8.94
N PRO A 165 4.08 13.97 8.00
CA PRO A 165 4.69 12.66 8.14
C PRO A 165 5.53 12.56 9.42
N ILE A 166 5.48 11.43 10.08
CA ILE A 166 6.34 11.11 11.22
C ILE A 166 7.73 10.84 10.65
N SER A 167 8.69 11.70 10.93
CA SER A 167 10.07 11.57 10.42
C SER A 167 10.80 10.38 11.07
N PRO A 168 11.87 9.86 10.44
CA PRO A 168 12.71 8.81 11.03
C PRO A 168 13.17 9.16 12.45
N GLY A 169 13.05 8.20 13.38
CA GLY A 169 13.37 8.36 14.78
C GLY A 169 12.33 9.11 15.63
N GLN A 170 11.31 9.68 15.02
CA GLN A 170 10.21 10.36 15.73
C GLN A 170 9.06 9.41 16.04
N SER A 171 8.19 9.86 16.96
CA SER A 171 6.95 9.18 17.32
C SER A 171 5.76 10.12 17.21
N PHE A 172 4.60 9.52 16.95
CA PHE A 172 3.31 10.21 16.92
C PHE A 172 2.27 9.32 17.61
N THR A 173 1.42 9.91 18.46
CA THR A 173 0.34 9.21 19.13
C THR A 173 -0.97 9.53 18.44
N TYR A 174 -1.59 8.54 17.81
CA TYR A 174 -2.96 8.61 17.33
C TYR A 174 -3.91 8.33 18.48
N ARG A 175 -5.01 9.08 18.54
CA ARG A 175 -6.03 8.95 19.59
C ARG A 175 -7.40 9.27 19.00
N PHE A 176 -8.29 8.28 19.00
CA PHE A 176 -9.63 8.41 18.42
C PHE A 176 -10.59 7.40 19.05
N PHE A 177 -11.90 7.57 18.81
CA PHE A 177 -12.89 6.62 19.24
C PHE A 177 -13.17 5.56 18.18
N ALA A 178 -13.36 4.32 18.61
CA ALA A 178 -13.68 3.18 17.74
C ALA A 178 -15.13 3.30 17.22
N GLU A 179 -15.32 3.94 16.07
CA GLU A 179 -16.60 4.13 15.39
C GLU A 179 -16.40 4.21 13.86
N PRO A 180 -17.28 3.56 13.08
CA PRO A 180 -18.44 2.73 13.42
C PRO A 180 -18.07 1.28 13.76
N VAL A 181 -19.06 0.47 14.16
CA VAL A 181 -18.93 -0.98 14.27
C VAL A 181 -18.68 -1.59 12.89
N GLY A 182 -17.83 -2.62 12.79
CA GLY A 182 -17.64 -3.34 11.55
C GLY A 182 -16.22 -3.77 11.26
N THR A 183 -16.01 -4.18 10.01
CA THR A 183 -14.71 -4.57 9.47
C THR A 183 -14.05 -3.37 8.80
N HIS A 184 -13.01 -2.84 9.44
CA HIS A 184 -12.18 -1.74 9.02
C HIS A 184 -10.72 -2.19 8.92
N TRP A 185 -9.82 -1.29 8.57
CA TRP A 185 -8.40 -1.57 8.48
C TRP A 185 -7.56 -0.31 8.64
N TYR A 186 -6.26 -0.47 8.75
CA TYR A 186 -5.33 0.64 8.74
C TYR A 186 -4.23 0.41 7.71
N HIS A 187 -3.69 1.48 7.18
CA HIS A 187 -2.58 1.40 6.23
C HIS A 187 -1.77 2.70 6.18
N SER A 188 -0.55 2.62 5.68
CA SER A 188 0.20 3.82 5.38
C SER A 188 -0.51 4.66 4.32
N HIS A 189 -0.53 5.97 4.55
CA HIS A 189 -1.03 6.95 3.59
C HIS A 189 0.09 7.86 3.05
N HIS A 190 1.34 7.39 3.18
CA HIS A 190 2.55 8.08 2.71
C HIS A 190 3.23 7.29 1.59
N GLY A 191 3.40 7.92 0.41
CA GLY A 191 4.00 7.27 -0.75
C GLY A 191 3.29 6.00 -1.19
N VAL A 192 4.05 4.94 -1.45
CA VAL A 192 3.59 3.62 -1.90
C VAL A 192 3.77 2.51 -0.84
N GLN A 193 3.89 2.90 0.43
CA GLN A 193 4.24 1.98 1.52
C GLN A 193 3.17 0.92 1.79
N ARG A 194 1.89 1.23 1.51
CA ARG A 194 0.78 0.28 1.63
C ARG A 194 0.97 -0.94 0.71
N THR A 195 1.32 -0.70 -0.55
CA THR A 195 1.56 -1.77 -1.53
C THR A 195 2.73 -2.67 -1.13
N ASP A 196 3.70 -2.15 -0.35
CA ASP A 196 4.81 -2.92 0.19
C ASP A 196 4.59 -3.39 1.64
N GLY A 197 3.32 -3.51 2.06
CA GLY A 197 2.94 -4.30 3.23
C GLY A 197 2.50 -3.52 4.48
N LEU A 198 2.59 -2.18 4.50
CA LEU A 198 2.18 -1.42 5.69
C LEU A 198 0.67 -1.30 5.79
N ALA A 199 0.03 -2.38 6.21
CA ALA A 199 -1.41 -2.49 6.41
C ALA A 199 -1.76 -3.58 7.43
N GLY A 200 -2.93 -3.47 8.09
CA GLY A 200 -3.47 -4.49 9.00
C GLY A 200 -4.96 -4.27 9.29
N ALA A 201 -5.60 -5.24 9.93
CA ALA A 201 -7.02 -5.18 10.24
C ALA A 201 -7.32 -4.27 11.45
N LEU A 202 -8.47 -3.59 11.38
CA LEU A 202 -9.08 -2.88 12.50
C LEU A 202 -10.55 -3.32 12.58
N ILE A 203 -10.90 -4.04 13.62
CA ILE A 203 -12.24 -4.59 13.81
C ILE A 203 -12.88 -3.89 15.01
N VAL A 204 -14.03 -3.28 14.77
CA VAL A 204 -14.84 -2.68 15.83
C VAL A 204 -16.03 -3.58 16.13
N LEU A 205 -16.00 -4.22 17.30
CA LEU A 205 -17.05 -5.09 17.77
C LEU A 205 -18.18 -4.29 18.42
N PRO A 206 -19.46 -4.72 18.30
CA PRO A 206 -20.53 -4.11 19.09
C PRO A 206 -20.39 -4.46 20.56
N ARG A 207 -20.75 -3.54 21.47
CA ARG A 207 -20.83 -3.88 22.90
C ARG A 207 -22.03 -4.78 23.18
N THR A 208 -21.83 -5.79 24.01
CA THR A 208 -22.88 -6.79 24.37
C THR A 208 -24.12 -6.13 24.93
N SER A 209 -23.96 -5.05 25.70
CA SER A 209 -25.06 -4.27 26.29
C SER A 209 -25.90 -3.50 25.27
N LYS A 210 -25.40 -3.31 24.04
CA LYS A 210 -26.06 -2.59 22.94
C LYS A 210 -26.62 -3.50 21.86
N GLN A 211 -26.40 -4.83 21.95
CA GLN A 211 -27.00 -5.78 21.02
C GLN A 211 -28.51 -5.87 21.24
N THR A 212 -29.26 -5.19 20.38
CA THR A 212 -30.73 -5.15 20.40
C THR A 212 -31.39 -6.29 19.63
N ILE A 213 -30.61 -7.06 18.86
CA ILE A 213 -31.10 -8.17 18.01
C ILE A 213 -30.20 -9.38 18.25
N GLN A 214 -30.79 -10.46 18.75
CA GLN A 214 -30.14 -11.78 18.73
C GLN A 214 -29.81 -12.13 17.28
N GLU A 215 -28.53 -12.39 16.99
CA GLU A 215 -28.19 -13.06 15.75
C GLU A 215 -28.96 -14.35 15.67
N THR A 216 -29.74 -14.51 14.59
CA THR A 216 -30.61 -15.66 14.40
C THR A 216 -29.84 -16.97 14.18
N GLU A 217 -28.53 -16.86 13.98
CA GLU A 217 -27.62 -17.97 13.74
C GLU A 217 -26.31 -17.77 14.55
N SER A 218 -25.91 -18.78 15.32
CA SER A 218 -24.66 -18.75 16.06
C SER A 218 -23.49 -18.91 15.10
N VAL A 219 -22.61 -17.92 15.05
CA VAL A 219 -21.31 -18.00 14.37
C VAL A 219 -20.34 -18.73 15.31
N GLU A 220 -19.68 -19.77 14.83
CA GLU A 220 -18.69 -20.53 15.62
C GLU A 220 -17.43 -19.69 15.81
N GLU A 221 -16.98 -18.99 14.76
CA GLU A 221 -15.77 -18.20 14.77
C GLU A 221 -15.73 -17.19 13.60
N ASP A 222 -14.98 -16.10 13.80
CA ASP A 222 -14.69 -15.09 12.78
C ASP A 222 -13.26 -15.24 12.27
N PHE A 223 -13.06 -15.28 10.94
CA PHE A 223 -11.76 -15.30 10.29
C PHE A 223 -11.46 -14.00 9.56
N LEU A 224 -10.25 -13.48 9.70
CA LEU A 224 -9.71 -12.36 8.95
C LEU A 224 -9.04 -12.85 7.66
N VAL A 225 -9.33 -12.16 6.55
CA VAL A 225 -8.72 -12.40 5.25
C VAL A 225 -8.26 -11.08 4.66
N LEU A 226 -6.99 -10.75 4.80
CA LEU A 226 -6.35 -9.64 4.13
C LEU A 226 -5.78 -10.15 2.82
N ALA A 227 -6.38 -9.74 1.71
CA ALA A 227 -5.97 -10.16 0.38
C ALA A 227 -5.35 -8.99 -0.38
N GLN A 228 -4.23 -9.24 -1.04
CA GLN A 228 -3.48 -8.21 -1.75
C GLN A 228 -2.93 -8.75 -3.06
N ASP A 229 -3.01 -7.95 -4.15
CA ASP A 229 -2.16 -8.11 -5.32
C ASP A 229 -0.73 -7.72 -4.93
N TRP A 230 0.21 -8.64 -5.15
CA TRP A 230 1.57 -8.52 -4.68
C TRP A 230 2.56 -8.41 -5.84
N TYR A 231 3.46 -7.45 -5.74
CA TYR A 231 4.52 -7.24 -6.73
C TYR A 231 5.85 -7.74 -6.16
N SER A 232 6.61 -8.50 -6.95
CA SER A 232 7.95 -8.94 -6.56
C SER A 232 8.99 -7.80 -6.53
N PHE A 233 8.64 -6.62 -7.08
CA PHE A 233 9.49 -5.43 -7.07
C PHE A 233 9.02 -4.46 -5.98
N PRO A 234 9.90 -3.61 -5.43
CA PRO A 234 9.50 -2.50 -4.58
C PRO A 234 8.48 -1.59 -5.29
N SER A 235 7.47 -1.14 -4.57
CA SER A 235 6.38 -0.35 -5.18
C SER A 235 6.86 1.00 -5.70
N VAL A 236 7.94 1.56 -5.13
CA VAL A 236 8.57 2.77 -5.65
C VAL A 236 9.13 2.57 -7.06
N GLU A 237 9.69 1.39 -7.37
CA GLU A 237 10.13 1.06 -8.73
C GLU A 237 8.93 0.95 -9.67
N VAL A 238 7.85 0.31 -9.21
CA VAL A 238 6.60 0.21 -9.97
C VAL A 238 6.07 1.62 -10.28
N LEU A 239 6.02 2.51 -9.29
CA LEU A 239 5.60 3.89 -9.47
C LEU A 239 6.48 4.62 -10.51
N LEU A 240 7.81 4.52 -10.39
CA LEU A 240 8.74 5.16 -11.32
C LEU A 240 8.64 4.58 -12.74
N MET A 241 8.41 3.27 -12.87
CA MET A 241 8.15 2.64 -14.17
C MET A 241 6.90 3.21 -14.84
N PHE A 242 5.87 3.53 -14.05
CA PHE A 242 4.65 4.15 -14.57
C PHE A 242 4.84 5.63 -14.87
N THR A 243 5.37 6.42 -13.93
CA THR A 243 5.45 7.88 -14.05
C THR A 243 6.48 8.35 -15.06
N TRP A 244 7.60 7.66 -15.19
CA TRP A 244 8.68 8.07 -16.10
C TRP A 244 8.75 7.25 -17.37
N ASN A 245 7.84 6.30 -17.53
CA ASN A 245 7.82 5.43 -18.70
C ASN A 245 9.21 4.77 -18.93
N ILE A 246 9.88 4.38 -17.83
CA ILE A 246 11.27 3.90 -17.83
C ILE A 246 11.45 2.67 -18.73
N ARG A 247 10.40 1.85 -18.91
CA ARG A 247 10.45 0.73 -19.85
C ARG A 247 10.87 1.18 -21.25
N ARG A 248 10.48 2.39 -21.66
CA ARG A 248 10.88 2.99 -22.93
C ARG A 248 12.40 3.18 -23.02
N TYR A 249 13.04 3.52 -21.89
CA TYR A 249 14.48 3.78 -21.86
C TYR A 249 15.32 2.53 -21.58
N LEU A 250 14.86 1.65 -20.70
CA LEU A 250 15.60 0.44 -20.34
C LEU A 250 15.67 -0.61 -21.45
N TYR A 251 14.66 -0.66 -22.31
CA TYR A 251 14.59 -1.69 -23.36
C TYR A 251 14.80 -1.14 -24.78
N GLY A 252 15.20 0.13 -24.91
CA GLY A 252 15.64 0.73 -26.17
C GLY A 252 14.57 0.88 -27.23
N VAL A 253 13.36 1.27 -26.89
CA VAL A 253 12.24 0.96 -27.75
C VAL A 253 11.52 2.14 -28.35
N ASN A 254 11.63 2.19 -29.66
CA ASN A 254 10.56 2.59 -30.56
C ASN A 254 9.63 1.40 -30.94
N ASP A 255 9.70 0.28 -30.23
CA ASP A 255 8.88 -0.90 -30.51
C ASP A 255 7.61 -0.85 -29.65
N PRO A 256 6.43 -0.61 -30.24
CA PRO A 256 5.17 -0.61 -29.49
C PRO A 256 4.89 -1.93 -28.74
N ARG A 257 5.57 -3.03 -29.11
CA ARG A 257 5.45 -4.32 -28.42
C ARG A 257 6.11 -4.36 -27.05
N CYS A 258 6.99 -3.42 -26.72
CA CYS A 258 7.60 -3.34 -25.40
C CYS A 258 6.76 -2.55 -24.40
N PHE A 259 5.73 -1.84 -24.84
CA PHE A 259 4.74 -1.16 -24.01
C PHE A 259 3.65 -2.05 -23.50
N VAL A 260 3.42 -3.07 -24.24
CA VAL A 260 2.43 -4.07 -24.02
C VAL A 260 3.27 -5.33 -23.89
N SER A 261 3.30 -6.00 -22.72
CA SER A 261 3.38 -7.42 -22.88
C SER A 261 2.20 -7.73 -23.80
N SER A 262 2.48 -7.87 -25.06
CA SER A 262 1.47 -8.11 -26.11
C SER A 262 0.72 -9.43 -25.91
N GLU A 263 0.99 -10.09 -24.82
CA GLU A 263 0.32 -11.27 -24.37
C GLU A 263 -0.83 -10.84 -23.47
N ILE A 264 -1.91 -10.46 -24.13
CA ILE A 264 -3.25 -10.52 -23.59
C ILE A 264 -3.40 -11.95 -23.01
N ARG A 265 -3.27 -12.09 -21.70
CA ARG A 265 -3.50 -13.38 -21.06
C ARG A 265 -4.99 -13.65 -21.08
N LYS A 266 -5.36 -14.75 -21.69
CA LYS A 266 -6.63 -15.40 -21.40
C LYS A 266 -6.44 -16.14 -20.09
N SER A 267 -7.18 -15.76 -19.05
CA SER A 267 -7.39 -16.67 -17.92
C SER A 267 -8.03 -17.94 -18.41
N ASP A 268 -8.05 -18.98 -17.60
CA ASP A 268 -8.84 -20.20 -17.83
C ASP A 268 -10.32 -19.87 -18.10
N ASP A 269 -10.76 -18.64 -17.79
CA ASP A 269 -12.10 -18.09 -17.97
C ASP A 269 -12.23 -17.13 -19.15
N GLY A 270 -11.18 -16.93 -19.98
CA GLY A 270 -11.25 -16.15 -21.23
C GLY A 270 -11.06 -14.65 -21.10
N PHE A 271 -10.83 -14.09 -19.89
CA PHE A 271 -10.57 -12.67 -19.70
C PHE A 271 -9.11 -12.30 -19.97
N THR A 272 -8.93 -11.11 -20.51
CA THR A 272 -7.63 -10.57 -20.92
C THR A 272 -7.32 -9.30 -20.12
N GLY A 273 -6.11 -9.16 -19.57
CA GLY A 273 -5.71 -8.00 -18.79
C GLY A 273 -4.27 -7.53 -19.07
N PHE A 274 -4.04 -6.24 -18.96
CA PHE A 274 -2.75 -5.58 -19.24
C PHE A 274 -1.86 -5.35 -18.02
N MET A 275 -2.43 -5.27 -16.83
CA MET A 275 -1.61 -5.21 -15.61
C MET A 275 -1.19 -6.63 -15.29
N LEU A 276 0.11 -6.82 -15.12
CA LEU A 276 0.65 -8.09 -14.68
C LEU A 276 0.27 -8.30 -13.22
N PHE A 277 -0.63 -9.23 -12.96
CA PHE A 277 -0.75 -9.82 -11.63
C PHE A 277 0.49 -10.70 -11.46
N ASP A 278 1.50 -10.14 -10.81
CA ASP A 278 2.76 -10.85 -10.63
C ASP A 278 2.58 -11.99 -9.63
N SER A 279 1.91 -11.70 -8.52
CA SER A 279 1.48 -12.66 -7.51
C SER A 279 0.38 -12.08 -6.63
N GLY A 280 -0.12 -12.84 -5.67
CA GLY A 280 -1.04 -12.39 -4.63
C GLY A 280 -0.70 -13.01 -3.30
N VAL A 281 -1.15 -12.38 -2.23
CA VAL A 281 -1.02 -12.91 -0.87
C VAL A 281 -2.37 -12.90 -0.13
N ILE A 282 -2.60 -13.91 0.69
CA ILE A 282 -3.67 -14.03 1.68
C ILE A 282 -2.99 -14.06 3.04
N ASN A 283 -3.26 -13.08 3.90
CA ASN A 283 -2.65 -12.99 5.23
C ASN A 283 -1.12 -13.11 5.20
N GLY A 284 -0.48 -12.48 4.18
CA GLY A 284 0.97 -12.50 4.01
C GLY A 284 1.54 -13.77 3.35
N ARG A 285 0.71 -14.72 2.93
CA ARG A 285 1.09 -15.98 2.28
C ARG A 285 0.56 -16.08 0.87
N GLY A 286 1.41 -16.46 -0.05
CA GLY A 286 1.06 -16.55 -1.45
C GLY A 286 2.06 -17.36 -2.25
N HIS A 287 1.86 -17.34 -3.54
CA HIS A 287 2.72 -18.04 -4.50
C HIS A 287 2.88 -17.16 -5.73
N LYS A 288 4.09 -17.07 -6.23
CA LYS A 288 4.30 -16.39 -7.51
C LYS A 288 3.52 -17.12 -8.59
N TYR A 289 2.76 -16.37 -9.36
CA TYR A 289 2.07 -16.95 -10.51
C TYR A 289 3.09 -17.34 -11.57
N PRO A 290 3.07 -18.57 -12.13
CA PRO A 290 4.02 -18.97 -13.16
C PRO A 290 3.80 -18.13 -14.41
N ASN A 291 4.67 -17.15 -14.61
CA ASN A 291 4.73 -16.37 -15.84
C ASN A 291 5.39 -17.19 -16.93
N PHE A 292 4.91 -17.10 -18.16
CA PHE A 292 5.32 -17.83 -19.38
C PHE A 292 6.80 -18.24 -19.51
N GLY A 293 7.02 -19.42 -20.03
CA GLY A 293 8.32 -20.04 -20.34
C GLY A 293 8.74 -21.10 -19.34
N ASP A 294 9.72 -21.90 -19.70
CA ASP A 294 10.36 -22.92 -18.84
C ASP A 294 11.03 -22.27 -17.65
N ARG A 295 10.26 -22.04 -16.57
CA ARG A 295 10.82 -21.51 -15.32
C ARG A 295 11.16 -22.63 -14.37
N PRO A 296 12.18 -22.42 -13.52
CA PRO A 296 12.45 -23.36 -12.45
C PRO A 296 11.17 -23.56 -11.62
N LYS A 297 10.93 -24.79 -11.20
CA LYS A 297 9.83 -25.12 -10.33
C LYS A 297 9.88 -24.24 -9.08
N LEU A 298 8.75 -23.59 -8.79
CA LEU A 298 8.63 -22.67 -7.64
C LEU A 298 8.63 -23.47 -6.33
N PRO A 299 9.12 -22.91 -5.23
CA PRO A 299 9.13 -23.56 -3.93
C PRO A 299 7.72 -23.88 -3.46
N LYS A 300 7.57 -24.98 -2.74
CA LYS A 300 6.33 -25.33 -2.03
C LYS A 300 6.21 -24.51 -0.76
N LEU A 301 5.63 -23.32 -0.87
CA LEU A 301 5.32 -22.45 0.26
C LEU A 301 4.05 -22.92 0.98
N PRO A 302 3.92 -22.68 2.30
CA PRO A 302 2.70 -22.98 3.04
C PRO A 302 1.55 -22.08 2.57
N TYR A 303 0.38 -22.68 2.38
CA TYR A 303 -0.87 -21.98 2.15
C TYR A 303 -1.41 -21.39 3.44
N GLU A 304 -2.12 -20.26 3.34
CA GLU A 304 -3.00 -19.85 4.42
C GLU A 304 -4.12 -20.88 4.55
N THR A 305 -4.41 -21.34 5.78
CA THR A 305 -5.34 -22.44 6.03
C THR A 305 -6.31 -22.07 7.13
N PHE A 306 -7.60 -22.13 6.80
CA PHE A 306 -8.71 -21.92 7.72
C PHE A 306 -9.27 -23.27 8.14
N VAL A 307 -9.15 -23.61 9.43
CA VAL A 307 -9.60 -24.90 9.96
C VAL A 307 -11.04 -24.77 10.48
N VAL A 308 -11.94 -25.61 10.00
CA VAL A 308 -13.37 -25.54 10.31
C VAL A 308 -13.92 -26.89 10.76
N LYS A 309 -14.96 -26.87 11.63
CA LYS A 309 -15.74 -28.04 12.03
C LYS A 309 -16.93 -28.22 11.09
N SER A 310 -17.37 -29.47 10.92
CA SER A 310 -18.58 -29.79 10.13
C SER A 310 -19.85 -29.22 10.77
N ASN A 311 -20.82 -28.83 9.91
CA ASN A 311 -22.14 -28.35 10.32
C ASN A 311 -22.10 -27.12 11.25
N LYS A 312 -21.17 -26.23 10.99
CA LYS A 312 -21.01 -24.94 11.67
C LYS A 312 -21.12 -23.79 10.69
N THR A 313 -21.30 -22.61 11.21
CA THR A 313 -21.31 -21.35 10.45
C THR A 313 -20.11 -20.50 10.89
N TYR A 314 -19.34 -20.03 9.92
CA TYR A 314 -18.18 -19.18 10.13
C TYR A 314 -18.38 -17.84 9.44
N ARG A 315 -17.90 -16.75 10.04
CA ARG A 315 -17.83 -15.43 9.41
C ARG A 315 -16.44 -15.22 8.86
N PHE A 316 -16.36 -14.83 7.61
CA PHE A 316 -15.12 -14.39 6.97
C PHE A 316 -15.20 -12.89 6.77
N ARG A 317 -14.24 -12.17 7.34
CA ARG A 317 -14.06 -10.73 7.22
C ARG A 317 -12.96 -10.45 6.21
N ILE A 318 -13.36 -10.05 5.04
CA ILE A 318 -12.47 -9.81 3.89
C ILE A 318 -12.09 -8.35 3.84
N ILE A 319 -10.81 -8.08 3.66
CA ILE A 319 -10.23 -6.75 3.44
C ILE A 319 -9.37 -6.82 2.18
N ASN A 320 -9.72 -6.06 1.14
CA ASN A 320 -8.87 -5.92 -0.03
C ASN A 320 -7.82 -4.83 0.25
N THR A 321 -6.64 -5.22 0.68
CA THR A 321 -5.50 -4.33 0.95
C THR A 321 -4.65 -4.06 -0.28
N GLY A 322 -5.10 -4.53 -1.44
CA GLY A 322 -4.37 -4.47 -2.71
C GLY A 322 -4.17 -3.08 -3.27
N ASN A 323 -3.35 -3.02 -4.31
CA ASN A 323 -3.04 -1.78 -5.01
C ASN A 323 -4.01 -1.49 -6.16
N ALA A 324 -4.26 -2.47 -7.06
CA ALA A 324 -4.88 -2.17 -8.33
C ALA A 324 -6.02 -3.11 -8.75
N PHE A 325 -6.02 -4.36 -8.29
CA PHE A 325 -6.93 -5.37 -8.83
C PHE A 325 -8.22 -5.50 -8.04
N THR A 326 -9.34 -5.67 -8.78
CA THR A 326 -10.54 -6.26 -8.19
C THR A 326 -10.28 -7.74 -7.93
N LEU A 327 -10.50 -8.16 -6.70
CA LEU A 327 -10.31 -9.52 -6.24
C LEU A 327 -11.67 -10.20 -6.04
N PHE A 328 -11.83 -11.40 -6.61
CA PHE A 328 -13.03 -12.23 -6.48
C PHE A 328 -12.76 -13.42 -5.57
N TYR A 329 -13.59 -13.56 -4.56
CA TYR A 329 -13.49 -14.61 -3.54
C TYR A 329 -14.49 -15.71 -3.82
N SER A 330 -14.03 -16.95 -3.70
CA SER A 330 -14.88 -18.16 -3.74
C SER A 330 -14.26 -19.28 -2.92
N VAL A 331 -15.09 -20.22 -2.49
CA VAL A 331 -14.65 -21.46 -1.83
C VAL A 331 -15.24 -22.62 -2.63
N ASP A 332 -14.36 -23.53 -3.09
CA ASP A 332 -14.80 -24.65 -3.91
C ASP A 332 -15.94 -25.44 -3.21
N GLN A 333 -17.00 -25.71 -3.96
CA GLN A 333 -18.21 -26.43 -3.52
C GLN A 333 -19.08 -25.71 -2.47
N HIS A 334 -18.67 -24.56 -1.95
CA HIS A 334 -19.44 -23.79 -0.97
C HIS A 334 -20.09 -22.56 -1.60
N LYS A 335 -21.23 -22.15 -1.04
CA LYS A 335 -21.86 -20.84 -1.32
C LYS A 335 -21.46 -19.86 -0.23
N LEU A 336 -21.26 -18.62 -0.63
CA LEU A 336 -20.97 -17.51 0.28
C LEU A 336 -22.25 -16.72 0.52
N GLU A 337 -22.58 -16.42 1.77
CA GLU A 337 -23.71 -15.55 2.10
C GLU A 337 -23.18 -14.19 2.55
N LEU A 338 -23.23 -13.21 1.65
CA LEU A 338 -22.84 -11.83 1.95
C LEU A 338 -23.73 -11.28 3.07
N ILE A 339 -23.13 -10.65 4.11
CA ILE A 339 -23.84 -10.09 5.25
C ILE A 339 -23.45 -8.64 5.57
N SER A 340 -22.28 -8.16 5.12
CA SER A 340 -21.82 -6.80 5.40
C SER A 340 -20.95 -6.26 4.27
N LEU A 341 -20.99 -4.93 4.08
CA LEU A 341 -20.20 -4.14 3.15
C LEU A 341 -19.61 -2.95 3.90
N ASP A 342 -18.27 -2.78 3.89
CA ASP A 342 -17.53 -1.70 4.54
C ASP A 342 -17.97 -1.44 6.00
N GLY A 343 -18.32 -2.50 6.74
CA GLY A 343 -18.76 -2.43 8.12
C GLY A 343 -20.29 -2.34 8.30
N HIS A 344 -21.07 -2.07 7.25
CA HIS A 344 -22.51 -1.94 7.31
C HIS A 344 -23.24 -3.22 6.93
N ASP A 345 -24.16 -3.67 7.78
CA ASP A 345 -24.91 -4.90 7.55
C ASP A 345 -25.88 -4.79 6.38
N VAL A 346 -25.87 -5.77 5.50
CA VAL A 346 -26.82 -5.91 4.38
C VAL A 346 -27.67 -7.16 4.55
N ARG A 347 -28.84 -7.18 3.91
CA ARG A 347 -29.68 -8.39 3.89
C ARG A 347 -28.95 -9.52 3.21
N GLY A 348 -28.83 -10.66 3.91
CA GLY A 348 -28.07 -11.82 3.48
C GLY A 348 -28.36 -12.25 2.05
N ARG A 349 -27.31 -12.44 1.23
CA ARG A 349 -27.40 -12.86 -0.17
C ARG A 349 -26.40 -13.98 -0.45
N LYS A 350 -26.95 -15.17 -0.79
CA LYS A 350 -26.11 -16.32 -1.20
C LYS A 350 -25.65 -16.16 -2.65
N VAL A 351 -24.34 -16.30 -2.87
CA VAL A 351 -23.68 -16.14 -4.17
C VAL A 351 -22.55 -17.15 -4.33
N ASP A 352 -21.99 -17.25 -5.53
CA ASP A 352 -20.82 -18.09 -5.84
C ASP A 352 -19.51 -17.29 -5.69
N PHE A 353 -19.56 -16.00 -6.03
CA PHE A 353 -18.40 -15.12 -6.02
C PHE A 353 -18.75 -13.77 -5.40
N ILE A 354 -17.80 -13.19 -4.68
CA ILE A 354 -17.90 -11.82 -4.17
C ILE A 354 -16.67 -11.05 -4.65
N GLY A 355 -16.89 -9.92 -5.35
CA GLY A 355 -15.83 -9.04 -5.79
C GLY A 355 -15.57 -7.92 -4.79
N THR A 356 -14.30 -7.53 -4.60
CA THR A 356 -13.90 -6.31 -3.90
C THR A 356 -12.85 -5.57 -4.69
N THR A 357 -12.96 -4.25 -4.76
CA THR A 357 -11.88 -3.39 -5.25
C THR A 357 -10.96 -2.98 -4.10
N PRO A 358 -9.75 -2.46 -4.38
CA PRO A 358 -8.85 -1.98 -3.33
C PRO A 358 -9.56 -1.03 -2.35
N GLY A 359 -9.41 -1.28 -1.06
CA GLY A 359 -10.05 -0.53 0.02
C GLY A 359 -11.41 -1.05 0.46
N GLU A 360 -12.13 -1.79 -0.37
CA GLU A 360 -13.42 -2.36 0.02
C GLU A 360 -13.26 -3.50 1.03
N ARG A 361 -14.24 -3.63 1.93
CA ARG A 361 -14.39 -4.73 2.87
C ARG A 361 -15.73 -5.41 2.66
N VAL A 362 -15.74 -6.73 2.82
CA VAL A 362 -16.98 -7.52 2.79
C VAL A 362 -16.91 -8.60 3.86
N ASP A 363 -18.04 -8.84 4.51
CA ASP A 363 -18.17 -10.02 5.39
C ASP A 363 -19.18 -10.97 4.81
N PHE A 364 -18.86 -12.25 4.86
CA PHE A 364 -19.79 -13.31 4.47
C PHE A 364 -19.84 -14.45 5.48
N LEU A 365 -20.97 -15.15 5.53
CA LEU A 365 -21.11 -16.41 6.25
C LEU A 365 -20.83 -17.58 5.30
N LEU A 366 -20.07 -18.54 5.82
CA LEU A 366 -19.79 -19.83 5.18
C LEU A 366 -20.35 -20.94 6.08
N ARG A 367 -21.24 -21.77 5.52
CA ARG A 367 -21.76 -22.95 6.23
C ARG A 367 -21.01 -24.18 5.79
N THR A 368 -20.46 -24.90 6.75
CA THR A 368 -19.65 -26.11 6.54
C THR A 368 -20.55 -27.37 6.48
N THR A 369 -21.47 -27.39 5.52
CA THR A 369 -22.43 -28.47 5.31
C THR A 369 -21.99 -29.50 4.26
N GLU A 370 -20.85 -29.26 3.63
CA GLU A 370 -20.28 -30.10 2.60
C GLU A 370 -19.59 -31.34 3.23
N THR A 371 -19.26 -32.32 2.40
CA THR A 371 -18.48 -33.48 2.84
C THR A 371 -17.16 -33.03 3.43
N PRO A 372 -16.75 -33.46 4.63
CA PRO A 372 -15.46 -33.11 5.21
C PRO A 372 -14.30 -33.39 4.26
N GLY A 373 -13.47 -32.36 4.02
CA GLY A 373 -12.39 -32.40 3.06
C GLY A 373 -11.48 -31.17 3.16
N ASN A 374 -10.52 -31.09 2.26
CA ASN A 374 -9.73 -29.89 2.02
C ASN A 374 -10.23 -29.23 0.72
N TYR A 375 -10.57 -27.95 0.79
CA TYR A 375 -11.14 -27.17 -0.32
C TYR A 375 -10.29 -25.95 -0.60
N TRP A 376 -10.18 -25.55 -1.89
CA TRP A 376 -9.53 -24.30 -2.24
C TRP A 376 -10.39 -23.10 -1.82
N PHE A 377 -9.80 -22.21 -1.04
CA PHE A 377 -10.22 -20.83 -0.88
C PHE A 377 -9.51 -20.03 -1.96
N ARG A 378 -10.25 -19.48 -2.91
CA ARG A 378 -9.68 -18.78 -4.08
C ARG A 378 -9.86 -17.29 -3.97
N VAL A 379 -8.81 -16.56 -4.31
CA VAL A 379 -8.82 -15.11 -4.54
C VAL A 379 -8.29 -14.88 -5.95
N GLU A 380 -9.17 -14.48 -6.84
CA GLU A 380 -8.90 -14.37 -8.27
C GLU A 380 -8.91 -12.91 -8.71
N ALA A 381 -7.80 -12.42 -9.26
CA ALA A 381 -7.74 -11.15 -9.95
C ALA A 381 -8.26 -11.37 -11.37
N ASN A 382 -9.36 -10.74 -11.71
CA ASN A 382 -10.12 -10.99 -12.94
C ASN A 382 -9.23 -11.09 -14.21
N GLY A 383 -8.99 -12.31 -14.67
CA GLY A 383 -8.20 -12.60 -15.85
C GLY A 383 -6.69 -12.41 -15.73
N ALA A 384 -6.21 -11.89 -14.60
CA ALA A 384 -4.79 -11.57 -14.45
C ALA A 384 -4.01 -12.61 -13.64
N GLY A 385 -4.68 -13.35 -12.74
CA GLY A 385 -4.05 -14.38 -11.91
C GLY A 385 -4.88 -14.74 -10.69
N GLN A 386 -4.34 -15.56 -9.81
CA GLN A 386 -5.01 -16.01 -8.60
C GLN A 386 -4.02 -16.28 -7.46
N VAL A 387 -4.49 -16.16 -6.23
CA VAL A 387 -3.83 -16.72 -5.05
C VAL A 387 -4.81 -17.65 -4.33
N LYS A 388 -4.30 -18.67 -3.66
CA LYS A 388 -5.11 -19.70 -3.02
C LYS A 388 -4.76 -19.85 -1.56
N GLY A 389 -5.78 -20.09 -0.74
CA GLY A 389 -5.73 -20.64 0.61
C GLY A 389 -6.47 -21.97 0.66
N ILE A 390 -6.51 -22.56 1.84
CA ILE A 390 -7.17 -23.85 2.09
C ILE A 390 -8.26 -23.65 3.15
N LEU A 391 -9.46 -24.13 2.86
CA LEU A 391 -10.47 -24.42 3.86
C LEU A 391 -10.34 -25.90 4.22
N GLN A 392 -9.91 -26.19 5.45
CA GLN A 392 -9.69 -27.56 5.95
C GLN A 392 -10.74 -27.94 6.99
N TYR A 393 -11.44 -29.05 6.80
CA TYR A 393 -12.25 -29.62 7.85
C TYR A 393 -11.35 -30.32 8.87
N ASP A 394 -11.58 -30.09 10.17
CA ASP A 394 -10.73 -30.55 11.28
C ASP A 394 -10.62 -32.08 11.40
N THR A 395 -11.62 -32.80 10.89
CA THR A 395 -11.65 -34.25 10.86
C THR A 395 -10.81 -34.88 9.74
N VAL A 396 -10.24 -34.08 8.84
CA VAL A 396 -9.47 -34.54 7.69
C VAL A 396 -8.01 -34.06 7.81
N PRO A 397 -7.02 -34.94 7.56
CA PRO A 397 -5.63 -34.53 7.57
C PRO A 397 -5.35 -33.37 6.56
N ALA A 398 -4.48 -32.47 6.95
CA ALA A 398 -4.04 -31.37 6.07
C ALA A 398 -3.42 -31.92 4.78
N SER A 399 -3.92 -31.49 3.66
CA SER A 399 -3.39 -31.84 2.33
C SER A 399 -3.74 -30.79 1.29
N THR A 400 -2.97 -30.74 0.22
CA THR A 400 -3.31 -29.89 -0.93
C THR A 400 -4.66 -30.33 -1.50
N PRO A 401 -5.66 -29.41 -1.61
CA PRO A 401 -6.97 -29.75 -2.13
C PRO A 401 -6.92 -30.25 -3.58
N ASN A 402 -7.76 -31.22 -3.87
CA ASN A 402 -8.05 -31.69 -5.23
C ASN A 402 -9.40 -31.16 -5.75
N SER A 403 -10.06 -30.28 -4.99
CA SER A 403 -11.31 -29.66 -5.38
C SER A 403 -11.14 -28.81 -6.64
N VAL A 404 -12.21 -28.72 -7.43
CA VAL A 404 -12.21 -28.02 -8.72
C VAL A 404 -13.13 -26.80 -8.62
N ARG A 405 -12.68 -25.67 -9.19
CA ARG A 405 -13.48 -24.45 -9.32
C ARG A 405 -14.84 -24.78 -9.97
N ARG A 406 -15.92 -24.20 -9.41
CA ARG A 406 -17.24 -24.32 -10.01
C ARG A 406 -17.24 -23.72 -11.43
N LYS A 407 -17.69 -24.49 -12.39
CA LYS A 407 -17.91 -24.02 -13.76
C LYS A 407 -19.27 -23.36 -13.86
N CYS A 408 -19.30 -22.14 -14.35
CA CYS A 408 -20.52 -21.37 -14.60
C CYS A 408 -20.96 -21.51 -16.05
N SER A 409 -21.40 -22.71 -16.45
CA SER A 409 -21.76 -22.99 -17.85
C SER A 409 -23.02 -23.85 -17.94
N GLY A 410 -23.72 -23.81 -19.06
CA GLY A 410 -24.94 -24.58 -19.29
C GLY A 410 -26.12 -24.12 -18.41
N ASN A 411 -26.86 -25.05 -17.83
CA ASN A 411 -28.00 -24.75 -16.97
C ASN A 411 -27.62 -24.36 -15.53
N ASP A 412 -26.35 -24.54 -15.14
CA ASP A 412 -25.82 -24.23 -13.80
C ASP A 412 -25.14 -22.84 -13.80
N GLY A 413 -25.94 -21.78 -13.91
CA GLY A 413 -25.47 -20.42 -13.79
C GLY A 413 -24.87 -20.12 -12.42
N CYS A 414 -23.91 -19.20 -12.40
CA CYS A 414 -23.33 -18.65 -11.18
C CYS A 414 -23.85 -17.22 -10.90
N THR A 415 -23.74 -16.81 -9.65
CA THR A 415 -24.01 -15.43 -9.24
C THR A 415 -22.80 -14.79 -8.62
N SER A 416 -22.53 -13.53 -8.97
CA SER A 416 -21.48 -12.73 -8.38
C SER A 416 -22.00 -11.39 -7.92
N ILE A 417 -21.34 -10.79 -6.96
CA ILE A 417 -21.62 -9.43 -6.49
C ILE A 417 -20.42 -8.53 -6.81
N ASN A 418 -20.70 -7.25 -7.08
CA ASN A 418 -19.70 -6.21 -7.28
C ASN A 418 -18.74 -6.52 -8.45
N CYS A 419 -19.30 -6.86 -9.58
CA CYS A 419 -18.54 -7.20 -10.78
C CYS A 419 -18.10 -5.93 -11.52
N MET A 420 -17.07 -6.06 -12.32
CA MET A 420 -16.55 -4.99 -13.16
C MET A 420 -17.41 -4.72 -14.41
N LEU A 421 -18.15 -5.71 -14.85
CA LEU A 421 -19.02 -5.68 -16.03
C LEU A 421 -20.45 -6.04 -15.64
N SER A 422 -21.42 -5.48 -16.34
CA SER A 422 -22.83 -5.81 -16.15
C SER A 422 -23.23 -7.12 -16.82
N VAL A 423 -22.57 -7.48 -17.90
CA VAL A 423 -22.89 -8.64 -18.74
C VAL A 423 -21.59 -9.37 -19.06
N PHE A 424 -21.63 -10.68 -19.02
CA PHE A 424 -20.51 -11.56 -19.37
C PHE A 424 -20.77 -12.28 -20.68
N PRO A 425 -19.75 -12.74 -21.41
CA PRO A 425 -19.92 -13.54 -22.60
C PRO A 425 -20.85 -14.74 -22.35
N PRO A 426 -21.66 -15.18 -23.34
CA PRO A 426 -22.68 -16.21 -23.14
C PRO A 426 -22.15 -17.55 -22.58
N ASP A 427 -20.91 -17.88 -22.89
CA ASP A 427 -20.25 -19.09 -22.39
C ASP A 427 -20.02 -19.08 -20.86
N TYR A 428 -20.16 -17.93 -20.22
CA TYR A 428 -19.90 -17.78 -18.80
C TYR A 428 -21.14 -17.90 -17.92
N ASN A 429 -22.32 -17.94 -18.40
CA ASN A 429 -23.57 -17.99 -17.64
C ASN A 429 -23.46 -17.43 -16.20
N LEU A 430 -22.84 -16.26 -16.07
CA LEU A 430 -22.60 -15.53 -14.82
C LEU A 430 -23.52 -14.33 -14.72
N THR A 431 -24.35 -14.32 -13.69
CA THR A 431 -25.22 -13.18 -13.36
C THR A 431 -24.53 -12.28 -12.33
N CYS A 432 -24.30 -11.04 -12.71
CA CYS A 432 -23.79 -10.03 -11.79
C CYS A 432 -24.89 -9.30 -11.06
N ILE A 433 -24.75 -9.13 -9.75
CA ILE A 433 -25.60 -8.31 -8.90
C ILE A 433 -24.84 -7.02 -8.58
N PRO A 434 -25.21 -5.87 -9.19
CA PRO A 434 -24.60 -4.60 -8.87
C PRO A 434 -24.88 -4.19 -7.43
N LEU A 435 -23.96 -3.44 -6.80
CA LEU A 435 -24.06 -3.04 -5.37
C LEU A 435 -25.41 -2.36 -5.05
N HIS A 436 -25.90 -1.44 -5.88
CA HIS A 436 -27.17 -0.75 -5.64
C HIS A 436 -28.42 -1.63 -5.68
N LYS A 437 -28.30 -2.90 -6.06
CA LYS A 437 -29.39 -3.91 -5.97
C LYS A 437 -29.39 -4.68 -4.66
N LEU A 438 -28.42 -4.40 -3.80
CA LEU A 438 -28.42 -4.90 -2.43
C LEU A 438 -29.19 -3.95 -1.52
N SER A 439 -29.57 -4.41 -0.35
CA SER A 439 -30.30 -3.60 0.62
C SER A 439 -29.64 -3.66 1.99
N LEU A 440 -29.57 -2.51 2.66
CA LEU A 440 -29.21 -2.41 4.06
C LEU A 440 -30.10 -3.31 4.92
N ASP A 441 -29.56 -3.94 5.94
CA ASP A 441 -30.38 -4.67 6.91
C ASP A 441 -30.98 -3.72 7.96
N THR A 442 -32.12 -3.16 7.63
CA THR A 442 -32.82 -2.18 8.46
C THR A 442 -33.32 -2.70 9.82
N ARG A 443 -33.20 -4.02 10.06
CA ARG A 443 -33.45 -4.62 11.38
C ARG A 443 -32.29 -4.29 12.33
N LYS A 444 -31.05 -4.19 11.79
CA LYS A 444 -29.84 -3.93 12.56
C LYS A 444 -29.46 -2.44 12.52
N GLU A 445 -29.56 -1.80 11.37
CA GLU A 445 -29.22 -0.41 11.18
C GLU A 445 -30.30 0.36 10.40
N LYS A 446 -30.75 1.49 10.94
CA LYS A 446 -31.73 2.37 10.28
C LYS A 446 -31.05 3.69 9.90
N ARG A 447 -30.64 3.79 8.64
CA ARG A 447 -30.03 5.00 8.09
C ARG A 447 -30.73 5.37 6.79
N PRO A 448 -31.72 6.29 6.87
CA PRO A 448 -32.43 6.72 5.68
C PRO A 448 -31.52 7.48 4.73
N VAL A 449 -31.77 7.32 3.43
CA VAL A 449 -31.07 8.10 2.39
C VAL A 449 -31.28 9.58 2.66
N PRO A 450 -30.21 10.41 2.68
CA PRO A 450 -30.37 11.87 2.77
C PRO A 450 -31.28 12.40 1.67
N LYS A 451 -32.30 13.18 2.04
CA LYS A 451 -33.36 13.60 1.11
C LYS A 451 -32.84 14.65 0.13
N TYR A 452 -33.36 14.60 -1.09
CA TYR A 452 -33.30 15.73 -1.99
C TYR A 452 -34.21 16.85 -1.44
N THR A 453 -33.73 18.09 -1.41
CA THR A 453 -34.48 19.27 -0.97
C THR A 453 -34.08 20.46 -1.83
N ASP A 454 -35.08 21.31 -2.13
CA ASP A 454 -34.88 22.54 -2.89
C ASP A 454 -34.50 23.74 -2.02
N ASP A 455 -34.22 23.53 -0.73
CA ASP A 455 -33.93 24.58 0.27
C ASP A 455 -32.44 25.01 0.32
N GLY A 456 -31.65 24.63 -0.68
CA GLY A 456 -30.23 24.92 -0.75
C GLY A 456 -29.35 24.00 0.10
N LYS A 457 -29.92 23.01 0.79
CA LYS A 457 -29.21 21.99 1.58
C LYS A 457 -28.96 20.71 0.83
N PHE A 458 -29.10 20.75 -0.48
CA PHE A 458 -28.73 19.67 -1.38
C PHE A 458 -27.83 20.18 -2.50
N VAL A 459 -26.75 19.44 -2.77
CA VAL A 459 -25.82 19.76 -3.87
C VAL A 459 -25.53 18.48 -4.65
N GLU A 460 -25.65 18.53 -5.99
CA GLU A 460 -25.17 17.48 -6.87
C GLU A 460 -23.87 17.90 -7.54
N ILE A 461 -22.87 17.02 -7.49
CA ILE A 461 -21.51 17.28 -8.01
C ILE A 461 -21.12 16.13 -8.93
N MET A 462 -20.85 16.43 -10.19
CA MET A 462 -20.31 15.45 -11.14
C MET A 462 -18.80 15.49 -11.14
N LEU A 463 -18.17 14.32 -10.98
CA LEU A 463 -16.73 14.15 -10.93
C LEU A 463 -16.27 13.19 -12.01
N SER A 464 -15.53 13.68 -12.98
CA SER A 464 -14.86 12.90 -14.01
C SER A 464 -13.53 12.37 -13.49
N ASN A 465 -13.40 11.06 -13.41
CA ASN A 465 -12.21 10.37 -12.94
C ASN A 465 -11.49 9.73 -14.13
N ARG A 466 -10.36 10.28 -14.53
CA ARG A 466 -9.66 9.89 -15.74
C ARG A 466 -8.18 9.63 -15.49
N TYR A 467 -7.66 8.60 -16.12
CA TYR A 467 -6.24 8.32 -16.16
C TYR A 467 -5.71 8.56 -17.58
N LYS A 468 -4.75 9.46 -17.73
CA LYS A 468 -4.13 9.78 -19.01
C LYS A 468 -2.88 8.93 -19.21
N SER A 469 -2.98 7.88 -19.99
CA SER A 469 -1.92 6.89 -20.16
C SER A 469 -0.63 7.45 -20.81
N GLN A 470 -0.74 8.48 -21.65
CA GLN A 470 0.41 9.08 -22.33
C GLN A 470 1.31 9.88 -21.39
N THR A 471 0.74 10.55 -20.41
CA THR A 471 1.45 11.37 -19.42
C THR A 471 1.55 10.68 -18.06
N THR A 472 0.94 9.48 -17.90
CA THR A 472 0.87 8.75 -16.63
C THR A 472 0.29 9.59 -15.48
N THR A 473 -0.65 10.48 -15.81
CA THR A 473 -1.26 11.43 -14.88
C THR A 473 -2.72 11.06 -14.66
N ALA A 474 -3.14 11.05 -13.42
CA ALA A 474 -4.53 10.86 -13.03
C ALA A 474 -5.17 12.20 -12.67
N VAL A 475 -6.45 12.38 -12.99
CA VAL A 475 -7.14 13.64 -12.81
C VAL A 475 -8.58 13.43 -12.31
N ILE A 476 -9.09 14.43 -11.58
CA ILE A 476 -10.50 14.63 -11.34
C ILE A 476 -10.91 15.97 -11.96
N ASN A 477 -11.87 15.96 -12.89
CA ASN A 477 -12.32 17.15 -13.62
C ASN A 477 -11.14 17.93 -14.26
N GLY A 478 -10.24 17.22 -14.94
CA GLY A 478 -9.08 17.79 -15.61
C GLY A 478 -7.99 18.36 -14.70
N LYS A 479 -8.10 18.16 -13.39
CA LYS A 479 -7.13 18.63 -12.39
C LYS A 479 -6.39 17.45 -11.77
N SER A 480 -5.06 17.52 -11.81
CA SER A 480 -4.17 16.60 -11.11
C SER A 480 -3.85 17.18 -9.74
N PHE A 481 -4.17 16.43 -8.70
CA PHE A 481 -4.04 16.89 -7.32
C PHE A 481 -2.58 17.12 -6.93
N VAL A 482 -2.30 18.31 -6.41
CA VAL A 482 -1.04 18.67 -5.77
C VAL A 482 -1.25 18.68 -4.27
N LYS A 483 -0.44 17.96 -3.52
CA LYS A 483 -0.51 17.94 -2.06
C LYS A 483 -0.22 19.34 -1.49
N PRO A 484 -0.93 19.75 -0.43
CA PRO A 484 -0.56 20.93 0.36
C PRO A 484 0.88 20.82 0.88
N THR A 485 1.49 21.94 1.20
CA THR A 485 2.82 21.99 1.79
C THR A 485 2.83 21.83 3.30
N SER A 486 1.65 21.84 3.94
CA SER A 486 1.44 21.64 5.36
C SER A 486 0.01 21.16 5.63
N PRO A 487 -0.28 20.53 6.79
CA PRO A 487 -1.62 20.13 7.17
C PRO A 487 -2.59 21.33 7.17
N LEU A 488 -3.70 21.19 6.46
CA LEU A 488 -4.61 22.30 6.15
C LEU A 488 -5.20 22.94 7.40
N GLN A 489 -5.56 22.13 8.38
CA GLN A 489 -6.22 22.62 9.60
C GLN A 489 -5.28 23.34 10.57
N THR A 490 -3.97 23.27 10.34
CA THR A 490 -2.97 23.93 11.19
C THR A 490 -2.64 25.36 10.76
N TYR A 491 -3.08 25.77 9.57
CA TYR A 491 -2.80 27.09 9.00
C TYR A 491 -4.05 27.93 8.86
N PRO A 492 -4.07 29.15 9.39
CA PRO A 492 -5.20 30.04 9.26
C PRO A 492 -5.40 30.56 7.83
N ASP A 493 -4.34 30.67 7.05
CA ASP A 493 -4.34 31.09 5.64
C ASP A 493 -4.06 29.89 4.74
N LEU A 494 -5.10 29.28 4.20
CA LEU A 494 -5.00 28.13 3.30
C LEU A 494 -4.24 28.44 2.02
N ASP A 495 -4.37 29.66 1.47
CA ASP A 495 -3.71 30.05 0.21
C ASP A 495 -2.17 30.03 0.32
N SER A 496 -1.63 30.11 1.53
CA SER A 496 -0.19 30.03 1.77
C SER A 496 0.38 28.61 1.65
N VAL A 497 -0.46 27.59 1.79
CA VAL A 497 -0.04 26.19 1.84
C VAL A 497 -0.55 25.32 0.69
N ILE A 498 -1.42 25.85 -0.17
CA ILE A 498 -1.98 25.13 -1.33
C ILE A 498 -1.51 25.73 -2.65
N GLU A 499 -1.50 24.91 -3.70
CA GLU A 499 -1.46 25.37 -5.10
C GLU A 499 -2.92 25.56 -5.57
N SER A 500 -3.40 26.82 -5.53
CA SER A 500 -4.82 27.13 -5.79
C SER A 500 -5.21 26.85 -7.23
N CYS A 501 -6.34 26.18 -7.44
CA CYS A 501 -6.94 25.94 -8.75
C CYS A 501 -7.59 27.18 -9.37
N ASN A 502 -7.72 28.28 -8.62
CA ASN A 502 -8.36 29.51 -9.07
C ASN A 502 -7.36 30.57 -9.55
N LYS A 503 -6.05 30.30 -9.52
CA LYS A 503 -5.01 31.23 -9.99
C LYS A 503 -5.02 31.31 -11.52
N THR A 504 -4.76 32.49 -12.05
CA THR A 504 -4.67 32.75 -13.50
C THR A 504 -3.38 32.19 -14.12
N ASP A 505 -2.37 31.98 -13.30
CA ASP A 505 -1.06 31.41 -13.64
C ASP A 505 -0.97 29.89 -13.35
N LEU A 506 -2.11 29.22 -13.28
CA LEU A 506 -2.19 27.80 -13.04
C LEU A 506 -1.39 27.01 -14.06
N ARG A 507 -0.50 26.15 -13.59
CA ARG A 507 0.29 25.26 -14.45
C ARG A 507 -0.62 24.22 -15.08
N CYS A 508 -0.88 24.37 -16.38
CA CYS A 508 -1.63 23.42 -17.18
C CYS A 508 -0.77 22.91 -18.34
N GLU A 509 -0.68 21.59 -18.46
CA GLU A 509 0.04 20.92 -19.52
C GLU A 509 -0.91 19.97 -20.24
N GLU A 510 -1.03 20.08 -21.56
CA GLU A 510 -1.91 19.23 -22.38
C GLU A 510 -3.34 19.11 -21.84
N ASN A 511 -3.94 20.19 -21.38
CA ASN A 511 -5.28 20.27 -20.75
C ASN A 511 -5.37 19.58 -19.35
N ILE A 512 -4.26 19.34 -18.68
CA ILE A 512 -4.21 18.93 -17.28
C ILE A 512 -3.66 20.07 -16.45
N CYS A 513 -4.38 20.47 -15.42
CA CYS A 513 -3.96 21.51 -14.50
C CYS A 513 -3.53 20.91 -13.17
N PHE A 514 -2.37 21.32 -12.67
CA PHE A 514 -1.79 20.83 -11.42
C PHE A 514 -2.11 21.81 -10.29
N CYS A 515 -2.96 21.39 -9.35
CA CYS A 515 -3.38 22.25 -8.24
C CYS A 515 -3.98 21.43 -7.08
N THR A 516 -4.13 22.05 -5.91
CA THR A 516 -4.81 21.49 -4.76
C THR A 516 -6.31 21.74 -4.90
N GLN A 517 -7.05 20.77 -5.47
CA GLN A 517 -8.48 20.89 -5.64
C GLN A 517 -9.20 20.70 -4.30
N ILE A 518 -9.97 21.74 -3.88
CA ILE A 518 -10.82 21.70 -2.69
C ILE A 518 -12.27 21.93 -3.13
N ILE A 519 -13.17 21.04 -2.69
CA ILE A 519 -14.62 21.21 -2.82
C ILE A 519 -15.17 21.51 -1.43
N LYS A 520 -15.68 22.73 -1.24
CA LYS A 520 -16.28 23.14 0.03
C LYS A 520 -17.78 22.89 0.03
N VAL A 521 -18.29 22.32 1.12
CA VAL A 521 -19.72 22.12 1.39
C VAL A 521 -20.06 22.55 2.81
N ASP A 522 -21.22 23.13 3.01
CA ASP A 522 -21.67 23.56 4.34
C ASP A 522 -22.08 22.37 5.21
N ILE A 523 -21.91 22.49 6.52
CA ILE A 523 -22.32 21.46 7.48
C ILE A 523 -23.84 21.20 7.35
N GLY A 524 -24.19 19.92 7.29
CA GLY A 524 -25.58 19.47 7.21
C GLY A 524 -26.12 19.39 5.78
N THR A 525 -25.31 19.77 4.77
CA THR A 525 -25.66 19.62 3.35
C THR A 525 -25.73 18.14 2.97
N ASN A 526 -26.78 17.78 2.21
CA ASN A 526 -26.87 16.48 1.55
C ASN A 526 -26.15 16.57 0.20
N VAL A 527 -25.07 15.79 0.04
CA VAL A 527 -24.24 15.84 -1.16
C VAL A 527 -24.46 14.57 -1.98
N GLN A 528 -24.79 14.74 -3.25
CA GLN A 528 -24.83 13.67 -4.23
C GLN A 528 -23.66 13.80 -5.18
N PHE A 529 -22.80 12.81 -5.18
CA PHE A 529 -21.75 12.72 -6.20
C PHE A 529 -22.17 11.79 -7.32
N VAL A 530 -21.98 12.27 -8.54
CA VAL A 530 -22.07 11.46 -9.77
C VAL A 530 -20.64 11.25 -10.25
N LEU A 531 -20.09 10.09 -9.94
CA LEU A 531 -18.74 9.71 -10.31
C LEU A 531 -18.77 9.13 -11.71
N VAL A 532 -17.96 9.66 -12.63
CA VAL A 532 -17.91 9.24 -14.03
C VAL A 532 -16.50 8.75 -14.37
N ALA A 533 -16.38 7.62 -15.06
CA ALA A 533 -15.11 7.11 -15.56
C ALA A 533 -15.15 7.07 -17.10
N PRO A 534 -14.77 8.16 -17.79
CA PRO A 534 -14.88 8.25 -19.25
C PRO A 534 -13.89 7.34 -20.01
N GLY A 535 -12.95 6.74 -19.30
CA GLY A 535 -11.92 5.89 -19.91
C GLY A 535 -10.68 6.66 -20.35
N PRO A 536 -9.66 5.97 -20.84
CA PRO A 536 -8.45 6.60 -21.35
C PRO A 536 -8.69 7.27 -22.71
N ASP A 537 -7.91 8.31 -22.97
CA ASP A 537 -7.94 9.08 -24.26
C ASP A 537 -7.51 8.29 -25.50
N VAL A 538 -7.17 7.03 -25.37
CA VAL A 538 -6.66 6.19 -26.45
C VAL A 538 -7.42 4.87 -26.50
N SER A 539 -7.73 4.41 -27.71
CA SER A 539 -8.35 3.12 -28.01
C SER A 539 -7.44 1.91 -27.70
N VAL A 540 -6.76 1.93 -26.56
CA VAL A 540 -6.02 0.77 -26.10
C VAL A 540 -7.02 -0.11 -25.35
N PRO A 541 -7.14 -1.40 -25.70
CA PRO A 541 -7.98 -2.32 -24.95
C PRO A 541 -7.33 -2.58 -23.58
N ILE A 542 -7.43 -1.60 -22.68
CA ILE A 542 -6.94 -1.72 -21.31
C ILE A 542 -8.11 -2.22 -20.46
N PHE A 543 -8.14 -3.53 -20.26
CA PHE A 543 -9.03 -4.12 -19.28
C PHE A 543 -8.57 -3.70 -17.87
N GLY A 544 -9.48 -3.27 -17.02
CA GLY A 544 -9.23 -3.12 -15.60
C GLY A 544 -8.97 -1.70 -15.10
N LEU A 545 -9.26 -0.64 -15.85
CA LEU A 545 -9.24 0.72 -15.29
C LEU A 545 -10.62 1.10 -14.74
N GLN A 546 -11.07 0.35 -13.76
CA GLN A 546 -12.09 0.80 -12.83
C GLN A 546 -11.41 1.59 -11.72
N HIS A 547 -12.16 2.49 -11.10
CA HIS A 547 -11.66 3.29 -10.00
C HIS A 547 -12.44 2.98 -8.72
N PRO A 548 -11.83 2.38 -7.69
CA PRO A 548 -12.39 2.41 -6.35
C PRO A 548 -12.30 3.82 -5.81
N ILE A 549 -13.43 4.48 -5.59
CA ILE A 549 -13.47 5.84 -5.04
C ILE A 549 -13.79 5.76 -3.56
N HIS A 550 -12.91 6.36 -2.75
CA HIS A 550 -12.97 6.40 -1.30
C HIS A 550 -13.11 7.83 -0.78
N THR A 551 -13.88 7.99 0.30
CA THR A 551 -13.99 9.24 1.04
C THR A 551 -13.62 9.02 2.50
N HIS A 552 -12.81 9.91 3.03
CA HIS A 552 -12.44 9.91 4.44
C HIS A 552 -13.51 10.57 5.31
N GLY A 553 -13.57 10.21 6.58
CA GLY A 553 -14.42 10.83 7.58
C GLY A 553 -15.93 10.65 7.41
N HIS A 554 -16.37 10.04 6.33
CA HIS A 554 -17.79 9.85 5.98
C HIS A 554 -18.02 8.49 5.33
N ASP A 555 -19.28 8.07 5.38
CA ASP A 555 -19.84 7.03 4.54
C ASP A 555 -20.92 7.61 3.62
N PHE A 556 -21.33 6.81 2.63
CA PHE A 556 -22.34 7.20 1.66
C PHE A 556 -23.24 6.04 1.28
N HIS A 557 -24.45 6.37 0.86
CA HIS A 557 -25.40 5.46 0.26
C HIS A 557 -25.05 5.24 -1.22
N VAL A 558 -24.98 4.00 -1.68
CA VAL A 558 -24.74 3.63 -3.08
C VAL A 558 -26.08 3.56 -3.81
N LEU A 559 -26.43 4.61 -4.54
CA LEU A 559 -27.75 4.74 -5.17
C LEU A 559 -27.83 4.08 -6.54
N LYS A 560 -26.77 4.14 -7.35
CA LYS A 560 -26.73 3.54 -8.68
C LYS A 560 -25.29 3.23 -9.09
N VAL A 561 -25.06 2.05 -9.67
CA VAL A 561 -23.86 1.71 -10.43
C VAL A 561 -24.33 1.41 -11.86
N ALA A 562 -23.89 2.20 -12.82
CA ALA A 562 -24.24 2.11 -14.22
C ALA A 562 -23.00 1.77 -15.04
N TYR A 563 -23.10 0.71 -15.81
CA TYR A 563 -22.02 0.18 -16.61
C TYR A 563 -22.09 0.68 -18.05
N SER A 564 -20.95 0.67 -18.75
CA SER A 564 -20.92 0.80 -20.20
C SER A 564 -21.53 -0.42 -20.89
N HIS A 565 -21.86 -0.27 -22.15
CA HIS A 565 -22.16 -1.38 -23.03
C HIS A 565 -20.87 -1.97 -23.62
N PHE A 566 -20.84 -3.29 -23.75
CA PHE A 566 -19.70 -4.04 -24.27
C PHE A 566 -20.13 -4.90 -25.45
N ASN A 567 -19.28 -5.00 -26.45
CA ASN A 567 -19.41 -6.03 -27.47
C ASN A 567 -19.08 -7.39 -26.85
N LEU A 568 -20.09 -8.25 -26.69
CA LEU A 568 -19.94 -9.52 -25.99
C LEU A 568 -19.02 -10.52 -26.72
N SER A 569 -18.83 -10.35 -28.03
CA SER A 569 -17.95 -11.23 -28.82
C SER A 569 -16.50 -10.80 -28.80
N SER A 570 -16.21 -9.49 -28.73
CA SER A 570 -14.82 -8.97 -28.69
C SER A 570 -14.37 -8.55 -27.29
N GLY A 571 -15.29 -8.34 -26.34
CA GLY A 571 -15.01 -7.77 -25.01
C GLY A 571 -14.66 -6.28 -25.04
N GLU A 572 -14.84 -5.61 -26.19
CA GLU A 572 -14.57 -4.18 -26.33
C GLU A 572 -15.71 -3.34 -25.77
N SER A 573 -15.36 -2.25 -25.08
CA SER A 573 -16.33 -1.24 -24.66
C SER A 573 -16.80 -0.43 -25.85
N LEU A 574 -18.11 -0.20 -25.92
CA LEU A 574 -18.75 0.60 -26.95
C LEU A 574 -18.74 2.11 -26.65
N GLY A 575 -17.97 2.53 -25.66
CA GLY A 575 -17.82 3.92 -25.27
C GLY A 575 -18.40 4.23 -23.88
N ILE A 576 -18.48 5.50 -23.55
CA ILE A 576 -19.07 5.97 -22.29
C ILE A 576 -20.58 5.62 -22.23
N ASN A 577 -21.08 5.39 -21.02
CA ASN A 577 -22.50 5.13 -20.78
C ASN A 577 -23.37 6.22 -21.41
N GLU A 578 -24.44 5.81 -22.09
CA GLU A 578 -25.33 6.68 -22.87
C GLU A 578 -26.05 7.77 -22.07
N ASP A 579 -26.09 7.63 -20.74
CA ASP A 579 -26.69 8.61 -19.83
C ASP A 579 -25.84 9.89 -19.68
N ILE A 580 -24.54 9.80 -20.03
CA ILE A 580 -23.55 10.87 -19.83
C ILE A 580 -23.19 11.54 -21.15
N GLU A 581 -23.15 12.88 -21.13
CA GLU A 581 -22.62 13.70 -22.21
C GLU A 581 -21.28 14.33 -21.80
N CYS A 582 -20.28 14.21 -22.67
CA CYS A 582 -18.94 14.79 -22.54
C CYS A 582 -18.74 15.94 -23.52
N GLU A 583 -17.72 16.78 -23.30
CA GLU A 583 -17.38 17.88 -24.19
C GLU A 583 -16.97 17.40 -25.60
N SER A 584 -16.38 16.19 -25.68
CA SER A 584 -16.03 15.53 -26.94
C SER A 584 -15.80 14.04 -26.70
N GLU A 585 -15.60 13.27 -27.80
CA GLU A 585 -15.29 11.84 -27.73
C GLU A 585 -13.98 11.53 -26.96
N VAL A 586 -13.04 12.50 -26.94
CA VAL A 586 -11.71 12.34 -26.29
C VAL A 586 -11.56 13.15 -25.02
N ARG A 587 -12.52 14.00 -24.70
CA ARG A 587 -12.47 14.87 -23.51
C ARG A 587 -13.76 14.84 -22.73
N CYS A 588 -13.65 14.53 -21.45
CA CYS A 588 -14.76 14.49 -20.52
C CYS A 588 -14.29 14.99 -19.14
N ASP A 589 -13.93 16.25 -19.07
CA ASP A 589 -13.49 16.89 -17.83
C ASP A 589 -14.68 17.49 -17.05
N TYR A 590 -15.77 17.83 -17.78
CA TYR A 590 -17.00 18.39 -17.21
C TYR A 590 -18.22 17.62 -17.72
N PRO A 591 -18.39 16.36 -17.26
CA PRO A 591 -19.52 15.54 -17.66
C PRO A 591 -20.84 16.18 -17.21
N LYS A 592 -21.88 15.95 -17.97
CA LYS A 592 -23.25 16.32 -17.60
C LYS A 592 -24.21 15.20 -17.97
N TRP A 593 -25.41 15.27 -17.42
CA TRP A 593 -26.47 14.37 -17.85
C TRP A 593 -26.85 14.69 -19.30
N LYS A 594 -27.03 13.67 -20.12
CA LYS A 594 -27.53 13.82 -21.48
C LYS A 594 -28.99 14.27 -21.51
N ASN A 595 -29.72 13.95 -20.46
CA ASN A 595 -31.09 14.44 -20.26
C ASN A 595 -31.08 15.56 -19.21
N ASP A 596 -31.33 16.79 -19.65
CA ASP A 596 -31.29 17.98 -18.80
C ASP A 596 -32.35 17.96 -17.66
N SER A 597 -33.35 17.05 -17.72
CA SER A 597 -34.34 16.90 -16.64
C SER A 597 -33.86 16.02 -15.48
N TRP A 598 -32.68 15.37 -15.60
CA TRP A 598 -32.13 14.51 -14.56
C TRP A 598 -31.39 15.33 -13.52
N GLY A 599 -31.43 14.85 -12.29
CA GLY A 599 -30.77 15.42 -11.13
C GLY A 599 -31.46 15.01 -9.85
N GLY A 600 -30.75 15.04 -8.72
CA GLY A 600 -31.30 14.68 -7.42
C GLY A 600 -31.96 13.30 -7.41
N ASP A 601 -33.24 13.26 -7.04
CA ASP A 601 -34.03 12.01 -7.02
C ASP A 601 -34.60 11.62 -8.40
N ASN A 602 -34.50 12.50 -9.41
CA ASN A 602 -35.07 12.31 -10.73
C ASN A 602 -34.14 11.59 -11.73
N ILE A 603 -33.20 10.80 -11.25
CA ILE A 603 -32.30 9.96 -12.07
C ILE A 603 -32.90 8.56 -12.14
N PRO A 604 -33.20 8.02 -13.35
CA PRO A 604 -33.83 6.72 -13.47
C PRO A 604 -32.96 5.60 -12.84
N GLY A 605 -33.62 4.72 -12.10
CA GLY A 605 -32.98 3.50 -11.55
C GLY A 605 -32.20 3.72 -10.27
N LEU A 606 -32.29 4.87 -9.62
CA LEU A 606 -31.75 5.07 -8.27
C LEU A 606 -32.44 4.13 -7.27
N ASN A 607 -31.62 3.53 -6.37
CA ASN A 607 -32.15 2.87 -5.20
C ASN A 607 -32.24 3.87 -4.04
N LEU A 608 -33.46 4.35 -3.79
CA LEU A 608 -33.77 5.28 -2.70
C LEU A 608 -34.37 4.58 -1.47
N VAL A 609 -34.53 3.25 -1.54
CA VAL A 609 -35.09 2.42 -0.46
C VAL A 609 -34.02 1.49 0.08
N ASP A 610 -33.55 1.82 1.26
CA ASP A 610 -32.53 1.03 1.99
C ASP A 610 -31.28 0.65 1.13
N PRO A 611 -30.68 1.56 0.35
CA PRO A 611 -29.47 1.22 -0.41
C PRO A 611 -28.30 0.88 0.52
N PRO A 612 -27.35 0.09 0.07
CA PRO A 612 -26.18 -0.24 0.88
C PRO A 612 -25.34 1.01 1.18
N ILE A 613 -24.69 0.99 2.35
CA ILE A 613 -23.81 2.05 2.81
C ILE A 613 -22.36 1.55 2.68
N LYS A 614 -21.48 2.43 2.23
CA LYS A 614 -20.07 2.16 2.02
C LYS A 614 -19.23 3.43 2.21
N ASP A 615 -17.94 3.28 2.33
CA ASP A 615 -16.97 4.39 2.24
C ASP A 615 -16.08 4.30 1.00
N THR A 616 -16.06 3.14 0.35
CA THR A 616 -15.29 2.86 -0.87
C THR A 616 -16.20 2.19 -1.89
N VAL A 617 -16.27 2.69 -3.12
CA VAL A 617 -17.18 2.14 -4.13
C VAL A 617 -16.52 1.97 -5.48
N LEU A 618 -16.87 0.87 -6.15
CA LEU A 618 -16.52 0.64 -7.55
C LEU A 618 -17.12 1.72 -8.47
N LEU A 619 -16.27 2.40 -9.21
CA LEU A 619 -16.62 3.18 -10.39
C LEU A 619 -16.24 2.37 -11.65
N PRO A 620 -17.22 1.81 -12.38
CA PRO A 620 -16.94 0.98 -13.54
C PRO A 620 -16.38 1.79 -14.71
N ARG A 621 -15.48 1.19 -15.45
CA ARG A 621 -14.91 1.82 -16.67
C ARG A 621 -16.01 2.19 -17.65
N HIS A 622 -15.92 3.39 -18.24
CA HIS A 622 -16.90 3.96 -19.16
C HIS A 622 -18.32 4.04 -18.59
N GLY A 623 -18.44 3.84 -17.28
CA GLY A 623 -19.69 3.92 -16.54
C GLY A 623 -19.71 5.10 -15.57
N TYR A 624 -20.71 5.07 -14.69
CA TYR A 624 -20.82 6.03 -13.61
C TYR A 624 -21.40 5.38 -12.35
N THR A 625 -21.15 6.02 -11.21
CA THR A 625 -21.70 5.60 -9.92
C THR A 625 -22.30 6.82 -9.22
N VAL A 626 -23.54 6.70 -8.74
CA VAL A 626 -24.21 7.75 -7.95
C VAL A 626 -24.17 7.36 -6.49
N ILE A 627 -23.54 8.22 -5.67
CA ILE A 627 -23.47 8.08 -4.22
C ILE A 627 -24.06 9.31 -3.54
N ARG A 628 -24.63 9.14 -2.35
CA ARG A 628 -25.17 10.26 -1.58
C ARG A 628 -24.77 10.17 -0.11
N MET A 629 -24.31 11.27 0.44
CA MET A 629 -23.89 11.39 1.82
C MET A 629 -24.47 12.64 2.48
N LYS A 630 -24.36 12.68 3.79
CA LYS A 630 -24.59 13.89 4.56
C LYS A 630 -23.27 14.47 5.03
N ALA A 631 -23.00 15.72 4.72
CA ALA A 631 -21.81 16.42 5.18
C ALA A 631 -22.00 16.88 6.63
N ASP A 632 -21.82 15.99 7.61
CA ASP A 632 -22.08 16.24 9.02
C ASP A 632 -20.86 16.06 9.94
N ASN A 633 -19.68 15.88 9.35
CA ASN A 633 -18.42 15.74 10.07
C ASN A 633 -17.42 16.83 9.63
N PRO A 634 -17.31 17.94 10.39
CA PRO A 634 -16.48 19.08 9.99
C PRO A 634 -15.01 18.73 9.92
N GLY A 635 -14.35 19.10 8.80
CA GLY A 635 -12.92 18.80 8.59
C GLY A 635 -12.49 18.95 7.13
N PHE A 636 -11.22 18.68 6.87
CA PHE A 636 -10.64 18.52 5.53
C PHE A 636 -10.46 17.02 5.27
N TRP A 637 -11.30 16.47 4.42
CA TRP A 637 -11.37 15.04 4.16
C TRP A 637 -10.81 14.70 2.78
N PHE A 638 -9.94 13.70 2.73
CA PHE A 638 -9.39 13.26 1.47
C PHE A 638 -10.42 12.43 0.71
N PHE A 639 -10.57 12.71 -0.58
CA PHE A 639 -11.47 12.01 -1.48
C PHE A 639 -10.67 11.60 -2.71
N HIS A 640 -10.52 10.29 -2.96
CA HIS A 640 -9.56 9.84 -3.94
C HIS A 640 -9.87 8.45 -4.52
N CYS A 641 -9.24 8.13 -5.65
CA CYS A 641 -9.17 6.76 -6.14
C CYS A 641 -8.27 5.92 -5.23
N HIS A 642 -8.72 4.77 -4.81
CA HIS A 642 -7.97 3.90 -3.90
C HIS A 642 -6.94 3.00 -4.62
N ILE A 643 -6.80 3.08 -5.95
CA ILE A 643 -5.61 2.59 -6.65
C ILE A 643 -4.45 3.52 -6.31
N GLU A 644 -3.44 3.01 -5.62
CA GLU A 644 -2.38 3.82 -5.02
C GLU A 644 -1.63 4.67 -6.06
N ILE A 645 -1.30 4.09 -7.22
CA ILE A 645 -0.65 4.82 -8.31
C ILE A 645 -1.55 5.95 -8.84
N HIS A 646 -2.86 5.73 -8.98
CA HIS A 646 -3.79 6.77 -9.42
C HIS A 646 -3.90 7.91 -8.41
N GLN A 647 -3.96 7.58 -7.12
CA GLN A 647 -3.96 8.56 -6.04
C GLN A 647 -2.70 9.44 -6.08
N ILE A 648 -1.53 8.82 -6.14
CA ILE A 648 -0.23 9.53 -6.12
C ILE A 648 -0.03 10.38 -7.36
N THR A 649 -0.53 9.92 -8.52
CA THR A 649 -0.43 10.65 -9.78
C THR A 649 -1.54 11.67 -9.99
N GLY A 650 -2.42 11.89 -8.99
CA GLY A 650 -3.30 13.06 -8.93
C GLY A 650 -4.81 12.82 -8.95
N MET A 651 -5.31 11.55 -8.89
CA MET A 651 -6.76 11.28 -8.80
C MET A 651 -7.26 11.45 -7.36
N ALA A 652 -7.23 12.69 -6.91
CA ALA A 652 -7.66 13.07 -5.57
C ALA A 652 -8.19 14.50 -5.53
N LEU A 653 -8.93 14.81 -4.48
CA LEU A 653 -9.34 16.13 -4.08
C LEU A 653 -9.55 16.17 -2.56
N ILE A 654 -9.80 17.35 -2.03
CA ILE A 654 -10.16 17.56 -0.63
C ILE A 654 -11.62 17.98 -0.56
N LEU A 655 -12.40 17.27 0.24
CA LEU A 655 -13.74 17.68 0.63
C LEU A 655 -13.64 18.46 1.93
N GLN A 656 -13.85 19.77 1.86
CA GLN A 656 -13.94 20.64 3.04
C GLN A 656 -15.38 20.68 3.50
N VAL A 657 -15.65 20.14 4.69
CA VAL A 657 -16.96 20.19 5.34
C VAL A 657 -16.97 21.27 6.40
N GLY A 658 -17.73 22.32 6.16
CA GLY A 658 -17.83 23.51 7.02
C GLY A 658 -16.68 24.50 6.86
N ASP A 659 -16.81 25.62 7.57
CA ASP A 659 -15.74 26.62 7.70
C ASP A 659 -14.71 26.17 8.74
N VAL A 660 -13.49 26.70 8.66
CA VAL A 660 -12.39 26.35 9.57
C VAL A 660 -12.72 26.60 11.05
N ASP A 661 -13.50 27.65 11.33
CA ASP A 661 -13.96 27.98 12.67
C ASP A 661 -15.06 27.05 13.22
N GLN A 662 -15.70 26.26 12.33
CA GLN A 662 -16.66 25.22 12.69
C GLN A 662 -16.00 23.84 12.91
N MET A 663 -14.74 23.70 12.52
CA MET A 663 -13.98 22.47 12.71
C MET A 663 -13.46 22.37 14.14
N PRO A 664 -13.30 21.15 14.67
CA PRO A 664 -12.61 20.97 15.96
C PRO A 664 -11.22 21.64 15.93
N PRO A 665 -10.82 22.38 16.97
CA PRO A 665 -9.52 23.03 17.00
C PRO A 665 -8.39 22.02 17.10
N THR A 666 -7.30 22.25 16.35
CA THR A 666 -6.11 21.40 16.42
C THR A 666 -5.54 21.38 17.84
N PRO A 667 -5.02 20.24 18.30
CA PRO A 667 -4.38 20.13 19.62
C PRO A 667 -3.22 21.13 19.76
N LYS A 668 -3.01 21.62 20.98
CA LYS A 668 -1.89 22.50 21.28
C LYS A 668 -0.55 21.80 20.96
N ASN A 669 0.33 22.51 20.28
CA ASN A 669 1.64 22.00 19.81
C ASN A 669 1.52 20.84 18.78
N PHE A 670 0.42 20.76 18.07
CA PHE A 670 0.31 19.82 16.94
C PHE A 670 1.43 20.08 15.93
N PRO A 671 2.13 19.04 15.41
CA PRO A 671 3.27 19.22 14.54
C PRO A 671 2.91 20.01 13.28
N THR A 672 3.75 21.00 12.93
CA THR A 672 3.68 21.76 11.70
C THR A 672 4.89 21.45 10.83
N CYS A 673 4.68 21.42 9.54
CA CYS A 673 5.71 21.27 8.52
C CYS A 673 5.45 22.33 7.44
N GLY A 674 6.26 22.38 6.40
CA GLY A 674 6.06 23.35 5.32
C GLY A 674 7.38 23.84 4.72
N ASN A 675 7.25 24.76 3.78
CA ASN A 675 8.40 25.38 3.11
C ASN A 675 9.09 26.37 4.04
N PHE A 676 10.41 26.29 4.08
CA PHE A 676 11.23 27.31 4.75
C PHE A 676 11.94 28.15 3.69
N ASN A 677 11.71 29.45 3.73
CA ASN A 677 12.43 30.43 2.89
C ASN A 677 13.19 31.36 3.81
N PHE A 678 14.51 31.26 3.78
CA PHE A 678 15.37 32.12 4.58
C PHE A 678 15.49 33.50 3.93
N PRO A 679 14.94 34.59 4.53
CA PRO A 679 14.98 35.91 3.93
C PRO A 679 16.42 36.41 3.78
N LYS A 680 16.75 36.90 2.59
CA LYS A 680 18.12 37.36 2.24
C LYS A 680 18.61 38.46 3.17
N GLU A 681 17.73 39.35 3.59
CA GLU A 681 18.09 40.47 4.48
C GLU A 681 18.36 39.96 5.90
N GLU A 682 17.56 39.02 6.41
CA GLU A 682 17.79 38.37 7.70
C GLU A 682 19.15 37.64 7.71
N PHE A 683 19.44 36.86 6.65
CA PHE A 683 20.76 36.25 6.48
C PHE A 683 21.91 37.22 6.52
N LYS A 684 21.80 38.39 5.83
CA LYS A 684 22.78 39.44 5.85
C LYS A 684 22.98 40.04 7.26
N ASP A 685 21.87 40.26 7.99
CA ASP A 685 21.93 40.83 9.34
C ASP A 685 22.53 39.87 10.36
N MET A 686 22.18 38.58 10.30
CA MET A 686 22.78 37.54 11.14
C MET A 686 24.28 37.41 10.87
N THR A 687 24.72 37.42 9.62
CA THR A 687 26.12 37.31 9.23
C THR A 687 26.94 38.58 9.53
N LYS A 688 26.32 39.74 9.54
CA LYS A 688 26.98 41.01 10.02
C LYS A 688 27.19 40.98 11.52
N LYS A 689 26.18 40.56 12.30
CA LYS A 689 26.29 40.45 13.77
C LYS A 689 27.37 39.46 14.18
N SER A 690 27.51 38.35 13.44
CA SER A 690 28.57 37.35 13.66
C SER A 690 29.97 37.94 13.44
N LYS A 691 30.18 38.78 12.38
CA LYS A 691 31.45 39.44 12.07
C LYS A 691 31.80 40.55 13.10
N THR A 692 30.82 41.22 13.68
CA THR A 692 31.05 42.24 14.73
C THR A 692 31.32 41.58 16.10
N SER A 693 30.74 40.43 16.40
CA SER A 693 31.00 39.70 17.63
C SER A 693 32.42 39.09 17.69
N SER A 694 33.00 38.74 16.55
CA SER A 694 34.38 38.23 16.48
C SER A 694 35.47 39.29 16.63
N LYS A 695 35.14 40.59 16.44
CA LYS A 695 36.07 41.72 16.69
C LYS A 695 36.06 42.26 18.12
N ALA A 696 35.14 41.79 18.98
CA ALA A 696 34.94 42.32 20.32
C ALA A 696 35.38 41.34 21.47
N LYS A 697 36.23 40.37 21.20
CA LYS A 697 36.91 39.56 22.22
C LYS A 697 38.41 39.43 21.95
N GLU A 698 39.14 40.57 21.92
CA GLU A 698 40.47 40.58 22.52
C GLU A 698 40.26 40.60 24.04
N VAL A 699 40.17 39.43 24.64
CA VAL A 699 40.17 39.28 26.08
C VAL A 699 41.62 39.44 26.52
N THR A 700 41.92 40.51 27.17
CA THR A 700 43.11 40.71 28.00
C THR A 700 43.26 39.48 28.91
N SER A 701 44.44 38.89 28.84
CA SER A 701 44.87 37.77 29.70
C SER A 701 44.79 38.17 31.17
N ALA A 702 43.77 37.65 31.86
CA ALA A 702 43.79 37.60 33.32
C ALA A 702 44.10 36.17 33.74
N SER A 703 45.15 36.06 34.53
CA SER A 703 45.66 34.84 35.13
C SER A 703 44.59 34.00 35.83
N LEU A 704 44.39 32.76 35.35
CA LEU A 704 43.67 31.75 36.11
C LEU A 704 44.71 30.85 36.80
N ASN A 705 44.66 30.89 38.13
CA ASN A 705 45.44 30.01 38.98
C ASN A 705 45.12 28.53 38.69
N SER A 706 46.21 27.78 38.51
CA SER A 706 46.20 26.32 38.48
C SER A 706 45.90 25.79 39.89
N ASP A 707 44.75 25.21 40.14
CA ASP A 707 44.61 24.16 41.16
C ASP A 707 43.35 23.32 40.86
N SER A 708 43.59 22.00 40.88
CA SER A 708 42.62 20.88 40.87
C SER A 708 42.00 20.43 39.57
N LEU A 709 42.72 19.60 38.80
CA LEU A 709 42.16 18.49 38.04
C LEU A 709 43.11 17.30 38.17
N GLY A 710 42.69 16.31 38.97
CA GLY A 710 43.42 15.07 39.19
C GLY A 710 43.44 14.23 37.91
N LEU A 711 44.65 13.92 37.47
CA LEU A 711 44.95 12.95 36.48
C LEU A 711 44.68 11.54 37.02
N VAL A 712 43.78 10.80 36.35
CA VAL A 712 43.68 9.35 36.51
C VAL A 712 44.43 8.73 35.33
N GLU A 713 45.55 8.10 35.63
CA GLU A 713 46.27 7.23 34.70
C GLU A 713 45.42 6.00 34.35
N ALA A 714 45.11 5.79 33.07
CA ALA A 714 44.56 4.54 32.56
C ALA A 714 45.62 3.81 31.79
N GLN A 715 45.92 2.59 32.20
CA GLN A 715 46.83 1.63 31.54
C GLN A 715 46.20 1.15 30.21
N PRO A 716 47.02 0.82 29.20
CA PRO A 716 46.54 0.50 27.85
C PRO A 716 46.32 -0.99 27.66
N HIS A 717 45.10 -1.36 27.29
CA HIS A 717 44.84 -2.60 26.54
C HIS A 717 43.88 -2.36 25.41
N GLY A 718 44.31 -2.59 24.17
CA GLY A 718 43.46 -2.81 23.01
C GLY A 718 43.32 -1.62 22.06
N SER A 719 43.93 -1.78 20.91
CA SER A 719 43.88 -1.02 19.66
C SER A 719 42.63 -0.15 19.40
N GLY A 720 42.79 1.14 19.52
CA GLY A 720 41.89 2.17 19.00
C GLY A 720 42.66 3.49 18.90
N CYS A 721 42.80 4.04 17.69
CA CYS A 721 43.49 5.30 17.45
C CYS A 721 42.77 6.45 18.17
N VAL A 722 43.42 7.01 19.20
CA VAL A 722 43.01 8.29 19.77
C VAL A 722 43.81 9.38 19.07
N MET A 723 43.16 10.31 18.39
CA MET A 723 43.78 11.51 17.82
C MET A 723 44.00 12.54 18.91
N ILE A 724 45.25 12.81 19.26
CA ILE A 724 45.64 13.95 20.07
C ILE A 724 45.93 15.10 19.10
N VAL A 725 45.12 16.13 19.10
CA VAL A 725 45.39 17.34 18.32
C VAL A 725 46.33 18.22 19.15
N LYS A 726 47.58 18.27 18.78
CA LYS A 726 48.49 19.35 19.15
C LYS A 726 48.51 20.36 18.03
N ASP A 727 48.33 21.60 18.39
CA ASP A 727 48.26 22.77 17.54
C ASP A 727 49.61 23.08 16.88
N ASP A 728 49.83 22.47 15.69
CA ASP A 728 50.97 22.83 14.83
C ASP A 728 50.59 22.58 13.39
N THR A 729 50.15 23.62 12.74
CA THR A 729 49.52 23.63 11.40
C THR A 729 50.40 23.05 10.30
N LYS A 730 51.72 23.06 10.46
CA LYS A 730 52.66 22.52 9.46
C LYS A 730 52.74 21.01 9.51
N THR A 731 52.65 20.40 10.69
CA THR A 731 52.72 18.94 10.86
C THR A 731 51.42 18.28 10.38
N ALA A 732 50.27 18.97 10.56
CA ALA A 732 48.99 18.47 10.08
C ALA A 732 48.91 18.39 8.54
N TYR A 733 49.49 19.38 7.80
CA TYR A 733 49.54 19.32 6.35
C TYR A 733 50.37 18.17 5.81
N VAL A 734 51.51 17.83 6.43
CA VAL A 734 52.35 16.71 6.01
C VAL A 734 51.64 15.36 6.25
N ILE A 735 50.95 15.21 7.37
CA ILE A 735 50.19 13.97 7.66
C ILE A 735 49.02 13.80 6.69
N VAL A 736 48.28 14.84 6.37
CA VAL A 736 47.18 14.77 5.39
C VAL A 736 47.68 14.46 3.98
N ILE A 737 48.81 15.05 3.55
CA ILE A 737 49.41 14.76 2.25
C ILE A 737 49.91 13.33 2.19
N CYS A 738 50.56 12.81 3.25
CA CYS A 738 50.97 11.42 3.31
C CYS A 738 49.81 10.44 3.30
N ALA A 739 48.70 10.74 4.02
CA ALA A 739 47.49 9.93 4.01
C ALA A 739 46.80 9.94 2.64
N LEU A 740 46.77 11.07 1.94
CA LEU A 740 46.22 11.17 0.58
C LEU A 740 47.08 10.43 -0.45
N LEU A 741 48.41 10.50 -0.33
CA LEU A 741 49.29 9.75 -1.20
C LEU A 741 49.18 8.24 -1.00
N THR A 742 49.07 7.77 0.24
CA THR A 742 48.89 6.32 0.53
C THR A 742 47.52 5.82 0.03
N THR A 743 46.43 6.61 0.14
CA THR A 743 45.13 6.25 -0.42
C THR A 743 45.13 6.21 -1.94
N VAL A 744 45.82 7.15 -2.61
CA VAL A 744 45.96 7.15 -4.08
C VAL A 744 46.76 5.97 -4.58
N VAL A 745 47.83 5.61 -3.87
CA VAL A 745 48.65 4.42 -4.21
C VAL A 745 47.86 3.12 -3.97
N ALA A 746 47.15 3.01 -2.83
CA ALA A 746 46.25 1.88 -2.56
C ALA A 746 45.14 1.72 -3.59
N PHE A 747 44.53 2.83 -4.01
CA PHE A 747 43.47 2.82 -5.04
C PHE A 747 44.05 2.42 -6.41
N GLY A 748 45.24 2.92 -6.76
CA GLY A 748 45.94 2.52 -7.97
C GLY A 748 46.34 1.02 -7.99
N LEU A 749 46.78 0.47 -6.87
CA LEU A 749 47.09 -0.95 -6.73
C LEU A 749 45.81 -1.82 -6.79
N CYS A 750 44.70 -1.34 -6.21
CA CYS A 750 43.44 -2.02 -6.27
C CYS A 750 42.88 -2.05 -7.70
N LEU A 751 42.99 -0.96 -8.45
CA LEU A 751 42.58 -0.91 -9.88
C LEU A 751 43.45 -1.83 -10.74
N LEU A 752 44.76 -1.88 -10.45
CA LEU A 752 45.67 -2.75 -11.17
C LEU A 752 45.38 -4.23 -10.88
N TRP A 753 45.13 -4.57 -9.61
CA TRP A 753 44.71 -5.90 -9.20
C TRP A 753 43.39 -6.32 -9.84
N HIS A 754 42.41 -5.42 -9.82
CA HIS A 754 41.10 -5.68 -10.47
C HIS A 754 41.23 -5.90 -11.97
N THR A 755 42.15 -5.16 -12.62
CA THR A 755 42.43 -5.33 -14.07
C THR A 755 43.10 -6.68 -14.37
N ILE A 756 44.02 -7.12 -13.50
CA ILE A 756 44.70 -8.41 -13.64
C ILE A 756 43.73 -9.55 -13.40
N GLU A 757 42.89 -9.45 -12.37
CA GLU A 757 41.88 -10.48 -12.04
C GLU A 757 40.81 -10.59 -13.14
N LYS A 758 40.38 -9.46 -13.70
CA LYS A 758 39.47 -9.41 -14.87
C LYS A 758 40.09 -10.11 -16.09
N LYS A 759 41.39 -9.93 -16.32
CA LYS A 759 42.08 -10.65 -17.42
C LYS A 759 42.20 -12.17 -17.15
N ARG A 760 42.44 -12.57 -15.88
CA ARG A 760 42.46 -13.99 -15.49
C ARG A 760 41.12 -14.66 -15.64
N LEU A 761 40.03 -13.98 -15.20
CA LEU A 761 38.66 -14.46 -15.36
C LEU A 761 38.30 -14.60 -16.84
N MET A 762 38.60 -13.61 -17.68
CA MET A 762 38.32 -13.70 -19.12
C MET A 762 39.12 -14.85 -19.80
N GLN A 763 40.35 -15.10 -19.39
CA GLN A 763 41.12 -16.20 -19.91
C GLN A 763 40.56 -17.55 -19.48
N LYS A 764 40.14 -17.68 -18.19
CA LYS A 764 39.50 -18.87 -17.65
C LYS A 764 38.14 -19.16 -18.36
N TYR A 765 37.31 -18.13 -18.56
CA TYR A 765 36.06 -18.30 -19.30
C TYR A 765 36.28 -18.60 -20.79
N GLY A 766 37.34 -18.07 -21.39
CA GLY A 766 37.70 -18.40 -22.75
C GLY A 766 38.11 -19.88 -22.92
N ASP A 767 38.83 -20.40 -21.97
CA ASP A 767 39.32 -21.80 -21.96
C ASP A 767 38.19 -22.80 -21.62
N ASP A 768 37.32 -22.46 -20.67
CA ASP A 768 36.20 -23.32 -20.19
C ASP A 768 35.03 -23.39 -21.18
N PHE A 769 34.76 -22.33 -21.95
CA PHE A 769 33.60 -22.24 -22.82
C PHE A 769 33.90 -22.10 -24.31
N GLY A 770 35.20 -22.11 -24.72
CA GLY A 770 35.61 -22.02 -26.15
C GLY A 770 35.26 -20.67 -26.80
N VAL A 771 35.13 -19.60 -26.01
CA VAL A 771 34.74 -18.26 -26.48
C VAL A 771 35.97 -17.43 -26.80
N LYS A 772 36.09 -16.94 -28.04
CA LYS A 772 37.16 -16.02 -28.46
C LYS A 772 36.68 -14.59 -28.41
N PHE A 773 37.47 -13.72 -27.75
CA PHE A 773 37.23 -12.29 -27.68
C PHE A 773 38.08 -11.52 -28.73
N HIS A 774 37.44 -10.70 -29.53
CA HIS A 774 38.07 -9.86 -30.54
C HIS A 774 37.88 -8.37 -30.25
N ARG A 775 38.88 -7.59 -30.52
CA ARG A 775 38.86 -6.11 -30.39
C ARG A 775 38.33 -5.50 -31.71
N LEU A 776 37.32 -4.69 -31.62
CA LEU A 776 36.76 -3.91 -32.71
C LEU A 776 37.31 -2.49 -32.70
N GLY A 777 38.31 -2.20 -33.59
CA GLY A 777 38.79 -0.86 -33.85
C GLY A 777 39.70 -0.21 -32.81
N SER A 778 40.41 0.82 -33.20
CA SER A 778 41.44 1.48 -32.39
C SER A 778 40.93 2.46 -31.34
N ASP A 779 39.63 2.74 -31.26
CA ASP A 779 39.11 3.86 -30.45
C ASP A 779 37.91 3.57 -29.56
N THR A 780 37.58 2.32 -29.29
CA THR A 780 36.51 1.99 -28.34
C THR A 780 36.90 0.84 -27.45
N ASP A 781 36.71 1.02 -26.14
CA ASP A 781 36.85 0.02 -25.07
C ASP A 781 35.80 -1.12 -25.12
N ASN A 782 35.28 -1.46 -26.29
CA ASN A 782 34.25 -2.48 -26.48
C ASN A 782 34.85 -3.80 -26.94
N LEU A 783 34.58 -4.88 -26.23
CA LEU A 783 34.91 -6.25 -26.55
C LEU A 783 33.67 -6.99 -27.03
N VAL A 784 33.78 -7.73 -28.13
CA VAL A 784 32.71 -8.62 -28.65
C VAL A 784 33.17 -10.07 -28.47
N ALA A 785 32.28 -10.90 -27.94
CA ALA A 785 32.49 -12.33 -27.80
C ALA A 785 31.85 -13.08 -28.99
N SER A 786 32.56 -13.98 -29.65
CA SER A 786 32.03 -14.91 -30.61
C SER A 786 32.23 -16.36 -30.15
N ALA A 787 31.19 -17.18 -30.17
CA ALA A 787 31.28 -18.61 -29.95
C ALA A 787 31.68 -19.30 -31.26
N GLY A 788 32.72 -20.13 -31.24
CA GLY A 788 33.17 -20.91 -32.39
C GLY A 788 32.22 -22.04 -32.71
N ASP A 789 31.85 -22.09 -33.95
CA ASP A 789 30.88 -22.98 -34.57
C ASP A 789 31.23 -24.47 -34.40
N LYS A 790 30.34 -25.27 -33.83
CA LYS A 790 30.17 -26.67 -34.23
C LYS A 790 28.68 -26.90 -34.49
N SER A 791 28.35 -26.79 -35.75
CA SER A 791 27.16 -27.33 -36.41
C SER A 791 25.83 -27.31 -35.63
N ILE A 792 25.01 -26.25 -35.82
CA ILE A 792 23.61 -26.31 -36.21
C ILE A 792 23.22 -24.87 -36.60
N GLY A 793 22.50 -24.72 -37.69
CA GLY A 793 22.33 -23.48 -38.42
C GLY A 793 21.68 -22.31 -37.72
N GLN A 794 22.13 -21.15 -38.17
CA GLN A 794 21.51 -19.82 -38.14
C GLN A 794 21.10 -19.22 -36.78
N SER A 795 21.97 -18.44 -36.24
CA SER A 795 21.89 -16.99 -35.85
C SER A 795 23.02 -16.67 -34.87
N ALA A 796 23.99 -15.86 -35.30
CA ALA A 796 25.01 -15.31 -34.43
C ALA A 796 24.36 -14.25 -33.51
N THR A 797 24.28 -14.52 -32.22
CA THR A 797 23.86 -13.53 -31.23
C THR A 797 25.08 -12.75 -30.74
N TYR A 798 25.14 -11.46 -31.05
CA TYR A 798 26.19 -10.56 -30.58
C TYR A 798 25.74 -9.94 -29.22
N MET A 799 26.54 -10.20 -28.16
CA MET A 799 26.40 -9.50 -26.90
C MET A 799 27.39 -8.38 -26.83
N THR A 800 26.91 -7.15 -26.69
CA THR A 800 27.74 -5.97 -26.52
C THR A 800 27.75 -5.57 -25.04
N PHE A 801 28.94 -5.58 -24.41
CA PHE A 801 29.10 -5.07 -23.06
C PHE A 801 29.60 -3.63 -23.12
N ARG A 802 28.81 -2.69 -22.58
CA ARG A 802 29.25 -1.31 -22.34
C ARG A 802 29.82 -1.20 -20.94
N LYS A 803 30.94 -0.51 -20.83
CA LYS A 803 31.52 -0.09 -19.55
C LYS A 803 30.51 0.82 -18.83
N ILE A 804 30.22 0.53 -17.57
CA ILE A 804 29.69 1.46 -16.57
C ILE A 804 30.88 2.18 -15.95
#